data_c8f3a1750d5ebb604c7e030631d34127
#
_entry.id   c8f3a1750d5ebb604c7e030631d34127
#
_cell.length_a   1.000
_cell.length_b   1.000
_cell.length_c   1.000
_cell.angle_alpha   90.00
_cell.angle_beta   90.00
_cell.angle_gamma   90.00
#
_symmetry.space_group_name_H-M   'P 1'
#
loop_
_entity.id
_entity.type
_entity.pdbx_description
1 polymer ?
#
loop_
_entity_poly.entity_id
_entity_poly.type
_entity_poly.pdbx_seq_one_letter_code
_entity_poly.pdbx_strand_id
1 'polypeptide(L)'
;MITATQPGAALCCLSRFCTLFDQTRGQREFQAARDLLELDAKPCESILIVEFFEDVKERLTLLKKKQLGLRQLILKTSAEADFVWSVRKAGLSLLTGCKGNAKPACFIEDAAVRPKDLPAYVISLEKLMRSVGVTASYYGHAAAGLLHVRPVLDLQRGEDLKKFRQIADEVSALVSQFKGSLAGEHGVGMARTEFLPAQVGEELYRLMKEIKQSFDPNNLFNPGKIISDGRYRIDGHLRQGAGYSLPLPFEPQLAFAAKDGSFTGNLEQCNGCGGCLKQTPTMCPTYLATGEEIMSTRGRSNAIRAALEQREIGDALRSSELEAALSNCLSCKACTNECPSNVNMALLKAELLHARIRRDGLNLRQRALSSVDLLGRLGCALPGLSNMALKSGSVRHLFGKLFGFTPERPLPPFARRRFDHWFASRPPFRAAYRGRVILWDDTFARYHEPEIGRAAVAVLEAAGFEVILPTGRKCCGRPAFSQGNLAEATRLGRHNLTLLSQTEEAPILFLEPSCYSMFVEDYRELKLPDTDRVARRCILFEEFIANLLKGSPNALKFNRKVQRIIIHAHCHAKSLSNPGYMRDLAGRLPERTVELLDTGCCGMAGAFGMLESKYELSLQVAEPLIAKIKAQPYGTIVVASGTSCRHQVRHLALNRTEHMAELLADALV
;
A
#
# COMPACT_ATOMS: atom_id res chain seq x y z
N MET A 1 24.91 7.03 29.02
CA MET A 1 24.18 5.81 29.33
C MET A 1 23.43 5.99 30.62
N ILE A 2 22.10 5.98 30.58
CA ILE A 2 21.27 6.13 31.77
C ILE A 2 20.89 4.72 32.22
N THR A 3 21.35 4.31 33.38
CA THR A 3 20.80 3.16 34.07
C THR A 3 19.49 3.60 34.73
N ALA A 4 18.35 3.18 34.19
CA ALA A 4 17.06 3.37 34.83
C ALA A 4 16.93 2.33 35.95
N THR A 5 17.25 2.73 37.14
CA THR A 5 17.07 1.90 38.37
C THR A 5 15.85 2.35 39.18
N GLN A 6 14.96 3.17 38.59
CA GLN A 6 13.78 3.66 39.29
C GLN A 6 12.47 3.15 38.65
N PRO A 7 11.50 2.69 39.45
CA PRO A 7 10.18 2.32 38.96
C PRO A 7 9.49 3.52 38.30
N GLY A 8 8.78 3.30 37.21
CA GLY A 8 7.99 4.29 36.49
C GLY A 8 8.66 4.98 35.30
N ALA A 9 9.76 4.45 34.76
CA ALA A 9 10.32 4.94 33.48
C ALA A 9 10.47 3.79 32.46
N ALA A 10 9.92 3.98 31.27
CA ALA A 10 10.21 3.10 30.13
C ALA A 10 11.37 3.68 29.33
N LEU A 11 12.41 2.91 29.12
CA LEU A 11 13.54 3.27 28.27
C LEU A 11 13.58 2.36 27.04
N CYS A 12 13.48 2.96 25.85
CA CYS A 12 13.69 2.29 24.59
C CYS A 12 14.95 2.86 23.92
N CYS A 13 15.92 2.02 23.61
CA CYS A 13 17.12 2.42 22.88
C CYS A 13 16.99 1.98 21.42
N LEU A 14 17.26 2.92 20.52
CA LEU A 14 17.30 2.71 19.08
C LEU A 14 18.72 3.05 18.62
N SER A 15 19.60 2.06 18.46
CA SER A 15 20.97 2.29 18.01
C SER A 15 21.22 1.80 16.59
N ARG A 16 21.99 2.60 15.81
CA ARG A 16 22.34 2.40 14.39
C ARG A 16 21.15 2.20 13.46
N PHE A 17 20.41 3.28 13.28
CA PHE A 17 19.21 3.35 12.48
C PHE A 17 19.36 4.06 11.13
N CYS A 18 20.54 4.21 10.55
CA CYS A 18 20.65 4.78 9.20
C CYS A 18 19.65 4.12 8.25
N THR A 19 19.51 2.79 8.32
CA THR A 19 18.55 2.05 7.48
C THR A 19 17.08 2.29 7.86
N LEU A 20 16.73 2.37 9.15
CA LEU A 20 15.33 2.60 9.55
C LEU A 20 14.87 4.00 9.18
N PHE A 21 15.64 5.02 9.52
CA PHE A 21 15.29 6.40 9.23
C PHE A 21 15.31 6.69 7.73
N ASP A 22 16.21 6.05 6.97
CA ASP A 22 16.19 6.12 5.51
C ASP A 22 14.95 5.45 4.92
N GLN A 23 14.50 4.34 5.48
CA GLN A 23 13.25 3.70 5.05
C GLN A 23 12.00 4.54 5.33
N THR A 24 12.02 5.42 6.33
CA THR A 24 10.91 6.37 6.57
C THR A 24 10.93 7.56 5.63
N ARG A 25 12.03 7.81 4.90
CA ARG A 25 12.15 8.95 3.99
C ARG A 25 11.15 8.83 2.84
N GLY A 26 10.34 9.88 2.65
CA GLY A 26 9.28 9.91 1.65
C GLY A 26 8.01 9.16 2.04
N GLN A 27 7.97 8.48 3.19
CA GLN A 27 6.75 7.89 3.73
C GLN A 27 5.99 8.93 4.56
N ARG A 28 4.79 9.27 4.10
CA ARG A 28 3.98 10.37 4.65
C ARG A 28 3.57 10.17 6.10
N GLU A 29 3.31 8.92 6.48
CA GLU A 29 2.90 8.60 7.85
C GLU A 29 3.99 8.93 8.87
N PHE A 30 5.26 8.95 8.47
CA PHE A 30 6.39 9.27 9.35
C PHE A 30 6.93 10.68 9.18
N GLN A 31 6.39 11.48 8.26
CA GLN A 31 6.91 12.84 8.00
C GLN A 31 6.84 13.73 9.24
N ALA A 32 5.73 13.71 9.96
CA ALA A 32 5.57 14.48 11.20
C ALA A 32 6.61 14.10 12.27
N ALA A 33 6.91 12.80 12.40
CA ALA A 33 7.95 12.34 13.32
C ALA A 33 9.36 12.73 12.85
N ARG A 34 9.62 12.69 11.54
CA ARG A 34 10.90 13.13 10.96
C ARG A 34 11.15 14.61 11.18
N ASP A 35 10.12 15.43 10.94
CA ASP A 35 10.19 16.88 11.12
C ASP A 35 10.39 17.23 12.60
N LEU A 36 9.63 16.59 13.51
CA LEU A 36 9.75 16.76 14.94
C LEU A 36 11.13 16.37 15.47
N LEU A 37 11.68 15.27 14.96
CA LEU A 37 13.01 14.77 15.33
C LEU A 37 14.15 15.43 14.55
N GLU A 38 13.85 16.35 13.64
CA GLU A 38 14.83 17.06 12.79
C GLU A 38 15.79 16.10 12.03
N LEU A 39 15.30 14.92 11.61
CA LEU A 39 16.16 13.85 11.08
C LEU A 39 16.81 14.18 9.74
N ASP A 40 16.20 15.04 8.94
CA ASP A 40 16.75 15.46 7.64
C ASP A 40 17.82 16.56 7.78
N ALA A 41 17.63 17.48 8.73
CA ALA A 41 18.56 18.59 8.99
C ALA A 41 19.72 18.19 9.91
N LYS A 42 19.44 17.31 10.88
CA LYS A 42 20.40 16.90 11.92
C LYS A 42 20.33 15.38 12.12
N PRO A 43 20.85 14.58 11.19
CA PRO A 43 20.81 13.13 11.30
C PRO A 43 21.51 12.63 12.56
N CYS A 44 21.03 11.52 13.11
CA CYS A 44 21.62 10.85 14.25
C CYS A 44 21.68 9.34 14.02
N GLU A 45 22.70 8.68 14.58
CA GLU A 45 22.87 7.23 14.46
C GLU A 45 21.95 6.43 15.38
N SER A 46 21.52 7.03 16.50
CA SER A 46 20.65 6.36 17.48
C SER A 46 19.76 7.36 18.22
N ILE A 47 18.62 6.87 18.69
CA ILE A 47 17.66 7.61 19.50
C ILE A 47 17.36 6.82 20.76
N LEU A 48 17.34 7.49 21.91
CA LEU A 48 16.84 6.95 23.17
C LEU A 48 15.52 7.65 23.50
N ILE A 49 14.43 6.91 23.57
CA ILE A 49 13.12 7.40 23.99
C ILE A 49 12.98 7.09 25.48
N VAL A 50 12.67 8.14 26.27
CA VAL A 50 12.46 8.05 27.72
C VAL A 50 11.08 8.60 28.03
N GLU A 51 10.23 7.80 28.67
CA GLU A 51 8.89 8.20 29.07
C GLU A 51 8.77 8.09 30.59
N PHE A 52 8.21 9.11 31.24
CA PHE A 52 7.94 9.16 32.67
C PHE A 52 6.45 9.21 32.91
N PHE A 53 5.97 8.38 33.85
CA PHE A 53 4.55 8.32 34.23
C PHE A 53 4.27 9.01 35.56
N GLU A 54 5.31 9.18 36.41
CA GLU A 54 5.23 9.82 37.71
C GLU A 54 6.29 10.91 37.85
N ASP A 55 6.03 11.94 38.63
CA ASP A 55 6.93 13.07 38.94
C ASP A 55 7.57 13.69 37.68
N VAL A 56 6.80 13.75 36.59
CA VAL A 56 7.29 14.03 35.22
C VAL A 56 8.13 15.30 35.17
N LYS A 57 7.70 16.39 35.81
CA LYS A 57 8.42 17.68 35.78
C LYS A 57 9.79 17.59 36.46
N GLU A 58 9.86 16.95 37.60
CA GLU A 58 11.11 16.78 38.36
C GLU A 58 12.08 15.90 37.60
N ARG A 59 11.61 14.73 37.15
CA ARG A 59 12.43 13.76 36.40
C ARG A 59 12.95 14.33 35.07
N LEU A 60 12.14 15.08 34.34
CA LEU A 60 12.59 15.80 33.14
C LEU A 60 13.64 16.86 33.46
N THR A 61 13.49 17.58 34.57
CA THR A 61 14.48 18.58 35.01
C THR A 61 15.81 17.93 35.34
N LEU A 62 15.80 16.81 36.07
CA LEU A 62 16.98 16.02 36.39
C LEU A 62 17.65 15.45 35.12
N LEU A 63 16.87 14.96 34.18
CA LEU A 63 17.37 14.42 32.92
C LEU A 63 18.05 15.52 32.08
N LYS A 64 17.42 16.70 31.97
CA LYS A 64 17.99 17.86 31.28
C LYS A 64 19.37 18.26 31.81
N LYS A 65 19.54 18.29 33.12
CA LYS A 65 20.81 18.65 33.76
C LYS A 65 21.96 17.70 33.38
N LYS A 66 21.64 16.45 32.99
CA LYS A 66 22.65 15.44 32.63
C LYS A 66 23.25 15.62 31.24
N GLN A 67 22.68 16.46 30.37
CA GLN A 67 23.16 16.77 29.01
C GLN A 67 23.61 15.52 28.22
N LEU A 68 22.75 14.49 28.16
CA LEU A 68 23.08 13.23 27.51
C LEU A 68 22.81 13.28 26.01
N GLY A 69 23.73 12.69 25.25
CA GLY A 69 23.64 12.62 23.79
C GLY A 69 23.95 13.93 23.07
N LEU A 70 23.77 13.96 21.76
CA LEU A 70 24.01 15.13 20.90
C LEU A 70 22.96 16.22 21.11
N ARG A 71 21.71 15.82 21.38
CA ARG A 71 20.58 16.71 21.63
C ARG A 71 19.51 16.01 22.45
N GLN A 72 18.67 16.80 23.10
CA GLN A 72 17.51 16.32 23.84
C GLN A 72 16.28 17.07 23.36
N LEU A 73 15.23 16.34 22.98
CA LEU A 73 13.92 16.87 22.60
C LEU A 73 12.91 16.48 23.67
N ILE A 74 12.11 17.43 24.11
CA ILE A 74 11.01 17.17 25.04
C ILE A 74 9.70 17.30 24.28
N LEU A 75 8.98 16.19 24.22
CA LEU A 75 7.65 16.12 23.64
C LEU A 75 6.64 16.70 24.65
N LYS A 76 5.80 17.62 24.21
CA LYS A 76 4.90 18.37 25.09
C LYS A 76 3.46 17.86 25.07
N THR A 77 3.09 17.17 24.01
CA THR A 77 1.73 16.68 23.78
C THR A 77 1.72 15.18 23.50
N SER A 78 0.59 14.53 23.78
CA SER A 78 0.40 13.12 23.44
C SER A 78 0.52 12.87 21.92
N ALA A 79 0.05 13.81 21.11
CA ALA A 79 0.18 13.71 19.65
C ALA A 79 1.64 13.67 19.18
N GLU A 80 2.52 14.51 19.74
CA GLU A 80 3.96 14.45 19.47
C GLU A 80 4.57 13.11 19.91
N ALA A 81 4.17 12.61 21.08
CA ALA A 81 4.62 11.31 21.55
C ALA A 81 4.14 10.19 20.62
N ASP A 82 2.88 10.21 20.18
CA ASP A 82 2.32 9.22 19.26
C ASP A 82 3.06 9.19 17.92
N PHE A 83 3.48 10.34 17.37
CA PHE A 83 4.29 10.39 16.16
C PHE A 83 5.62 9.68 16.33
N VAL A 84 6.34 9.91 17.43
CA VAL A 84 7.63 9.25 17.72
C VAL A 84 7.43 7.76 17.95
N TRP A 85 6.42 7.38 18.74
CA TRP A 85 6.08 5.99 18.99
C TRP A 85 5.62 5.25 17.71
N SER A 86 5.00 5.94 16.74
CA SER A 86 4.61 5.33 15.47
C SER A 86 5.82 4.79 14.71
N VAL A 87 6.92 5.56 14.64
CA VAL A 87 8.18 5.12 14.03
C VAL A 87 8.75 3.92 14.78
N ARG A 88 8.73 3.95 16.12
CA ARG A 88 9.22 2.84 16.93
C ARG A 88 8.41 1.56 16.70
N LYS A 89 7.08 1.66 16.68
CA LYS A 89 6.17 0.53 16.44
C LYS A 89 6.33 -0.05 15.03
N ALA A 90 6.57 0.80 14.03
CA ALA A 90 6.81 0.38 12.65
C ALA A 90 8.20 -0.19 12.41
N GLY A 91 9.12 -0.06 13.37
CA GLY A 91 10.56 -0.35 13.20
C GLY A 91 10.87 -1.71 12.58
N LEU A 92 10.23 -2.79 13.07
CA LEU A 92 10.42 -4.14 12.51
C LEU A 92 10.02 -4.21 11.02
N SER A 93 8.84 -3.70 10.71
CA SER A 93 8.30 -3.77 9.35
C SER A 93 9.10 -2.90 8.37
N LEU A 94 9.57 -1.73 8.81
CA LEU A 94 10.42 -0.86 8.01
C LEU A 94 11.77 -1.50 7.71
N LEU A 95 12.40 -2.11 8.70
CA LEU A 95 13.69 -2.81 8.54
C LEU A 95 13.57 -4.00 7.58
N THR A 96 12.52 -4.79 7.69
CA THR A 96 12.31 -5.96 6.82
C THR A 96 11.80 -5.59 5.42
N GLY A 97 11.36 -4.36 5.21
CA GLY A 97 10.97 -3.81 3.90
C GLY A 97 12.14 -3.49 2.95
N CYS A 98 13.38 -3.82 3.30
CA CYS A 98 14.56 -3.63 2.45
C CYS A 98 14.44 -4.37 1.13
N LYS A 99 14.98 -3.78 0.04
CA LYS A 99 15.05 -4.42 -1.28
C LYS A 99 16.05 -5.59 -1.27
N GLY A 100 15.84 -6.54 -2.17
CA GLY A 100 16.73 -7.68 -2.38
C GLY A 100 16.50 -8.82 -1.40
N ASN A 101 17.30 -9.88 -1.51
CA ASN A 101 17.16 -11.10 -0.72
C ASN A 101 17.78 -11.01 0.68
N ALA A 102 18.79 -10.15 0.85
CA ALA A 102 19.39 -9.91 2.16
C ALA A 102 18.38 -9.17 3.06
N LYS A 103 18.00 -9.80 4.16
CA LYS A 103 16.98 -9.30 5.10
C LYS A 103 17.52 -9.28 6.52
N PRO A 104 17.04 -8.37 7.38
CA PRO A 104 17.28 -8.43 8.82
C PRO A 104 16.69 -9.71 9.41
N ALA A 105 17.53 -10.69 9.73
CA ALA A 105 17.12 -12.00 10.20
C ALA A 105 16.74 -11.97 11.69
N CYS A 106 15.65 -12.67 12.04
CA CYS A 106 15.09 -12.74 13.40
C CYS A 106 15.46 -14.07 14.04
N PHE A 107 16.59 -14.15 14.76
CA PHE A 107 17.00 -15.39 15.43
C PHE A 107 17.73 -15.16 16.75
N ILE A 108 18.40 -14.03 16.92
CA ILE A 108 19.12 -13.64 18.14
C ILE A 108 18.52 -12.37 18.78
N GLU A 109 17.32 -12.00 18.38
CA GLU A 109 16.72 -10.70 18.65
C GLU A 109 16.10 -10.54 20.04
N ASP A 110 16.15 -11.50 20.91
CA ASP A 110 15.42 -11.45 22.20
C ASP A 110 16.33 -11.68 23.41
N ALA A 111 17.61 -11.40 23.23
CA ALA A 111 18.57 -11.56 24.29
C ALA A 111 18.48 -10.43 25.33
N ALA A 112 18.44 -10.77 26.60
CA ALA A 112 18.44 -9.85 27.73
C ALA A 112 19.62 -10.06 28.64
N VAL A 113 20.27 -8.97 29.05
CA VAL A 113 21.34 -8.95 30.05
C VAL A 113 21.01 -7.94 31.15
N ARG A 114 21.69 -7.95 32.26
CA ARG A 114 21.46 -6.93 33.29
C ARG A 114 21.68 -5.53 32.68
N PRO A 115 20.82 -4.54 32.96
CA PRO A 115 20.92 -3.21 32.37
C PRO A 115 22.30 -2.55 32.50
N LYS A 116 22.99 -2.78 33.60
CA LYS A 116 24.35 -2.26 33.81
C LYS A 116 25.39 -2.86 32.86
N ASP A 117 25.16 -4.08 32.39
CA ASP A 117 26.09 -4.82 31.52
C ASP A 117 25.77 -4.60 30.03
N LEU A 118 24.62 -3.99 29.70
CA LEU A 118 24.17 -3.76 28.35
C LEU A 118 25.22 -3.05 27.45
N PRO A 119 25.98 -2.07 27.92
CA PRO A 119 27.04 -1.45 27.12
C PRO A 119 28.12 -2.40 26.67
N ALA A 120 28.64 -3.18 27.60
CA ALA A 120 29.70 -4.16 27.33
C ALA A 120 29.18 -5.26 26.40
N TYR A 121 27.93 -5.67 26.58
CA TYR A 121 27.25 -6.63 25.71
C TYR A 121 27.12 -6.11 24.28
N VAL A 122 26.65 -4.87 24.10
CA VAL A 122 26.54 -4.26 22.76
C VAL A 122 27.90 -4.16 22.07
N ILE A 123 28.95 -3.72 22.79
CA ILE A 123 30.32 -3.65 22.24
C ILE A 123 30.79 -5.04 21.76
N SER A 124 30.51 -6.09 22.54
CA SER A 124 30.86 -7.47 22.17
C SER A 124 30.10 -7.96 20.96
N LEU A 125 28.79 -7.65 20.88
CA LEU A 125 27.97 -7.95 19.71
C LEU A 125 28.47 -7.24 18.45
N GLU A 126 28.84 -5.96 18.55
CA GLU A 126 29.37 -5.23 17.40
C GLU A 126 30.71 -5.79 16.91
N LYS A 127 31.59 -6.21 17.84
CA LYS A 127 32.82 -6.90 17.48
C LYS A 127 32.53 -8.20 16.72
N LEU A 128 31.59 -9.00 17.22
CA LEU A 128 31.15 -10.23 16.56
C LEU A 128 30.60 -9.93 15.14
N MET A 129 29.67 -8.96 14.99
CA MET A 129 29.12 -8.63 13.68
C MET A 129 30.21 -8.18 12.69
N ARG A 130 31.19 -7.42 13.17
CA ARG A 130 32.34 -7.00 12.34
C ARG A 130 33.24 -8.17 11.95
N SER A 131 33.50 -9.12 12.86
CA SER A 131 34.37 -10.27 12.57
C SER A 131 33.79 -11.20 11.50
N VAL A 132 32.46 -11.33 11.46
CA VAL A 132 31.78 -12.13 10.43
C VAL A 132 31.41 -11.31 9.17
N GLY A 133 31.73 -10.02 9.14
CA GLY A 133 31.46 -9.13 8.02
C GLY A 133 29.96 -8.90 7.77
N VAL A 134 29.15 -8.79 8.84
CA VAL A 134 27.70 -8.62 8.78
C VAL A 134 27.30 -7.31 9.44
N THR A 135 26.39 -6.55 8.79
CA THR A 135 25.75 -5.39 9.41
C THR A 135 24.52 -5.83 10.19
N ALA A 136 24.21 -5.15 11.28
CA ALA A 136 23.02 -5.44 12.06
C ALA A 136 22.31 -4.15 12.50
N SER A 137 21.01 -4.22 12.67
CA SER A 137 20.22 -3.19 13.35
C SER A 137 19.96 -3.59 14.79
N TYR A 138 19.86 -2.60 15.67
CA TYR A 138 19.70 -2.77 17.11
C TYR A 138 18.52 -1.91 17.59
N TYR A 139 17.61 -2.49 18.34
CA TYR A 139 16.58 -1.78 19.08
C TYR A 139 16.17 -2.62 20.29
N GLY A 140 15.52 -2.04 21.28
CA GLY A 140 15.17 -2.83 22.45
C GLY A 140 14.59 -2.01 23.61
N HIS A 141 14.50 -2.64 24.75
CA HIS A 141 14.02 -2.09 26.00
C HIS A 141 15.19 -1.94 26.98
N ALA A 142 15.92 -0.82 26.87
CA ALA A 142 17.17 -0.61 27.60
C ALA A 142 17.01 -0.71 29.12
N ALA A 143 15.84 -0.32 29.68
CA ALA A 143 15.54 -0.45 31.10
C ALA A 143 15.47 -1.91 31.57
N ALA A 144 15.02 -2.81 30.70
CA ALA A 144 14.96 -4.25 30.95
C ALA A 144 16.26 -4.97 30.55
N GLY A 145 17.23 -4.28 29.96
CA GLY A 145 18.44 -4.89 29.41
C GLY A 145 18.20 -5.74 28.16
N LEU A 146 17.03 -5.63 27.55
CA LEU A 146 16.60 -6.40 26.39
C LEU A 146 17.00 -5.72 25.09
N LEU A 147 17.56 -6.50 24.18
CA LEU A 147 18.01 -6.00 22.89
C LEU A 147 17.56 -6.89 21.74
N HIS A 148 16.89 -6.27 20.75
CA HIS A 148 16.55 -6.91 19.48
C HIS A 148 17.64 -6.61 18.45
N VAL A 149 18.44 -7.61 18.15
CA VAL A 149 19.55 -7.54 17.19
C VAL A 149 19.16 -8.26 15.92
N ARG A 150 19.30 -7.61 14.78
CA ARG A 150 18.90 -8.15 13.48
C ARG A 150 20.02 -8.06 12.48
N PRO A 151 20.84 -9.09 12.34
CA PRO A 151 21.85 -9.18 11.30
C PRO A 151 21.22 -9.24 9.93
N VAL A 152 21.81 -8.56 8.94
CA VAL A 152 21.35 -8.56 7.55
C VAL A 152 22.02 -9.70 6.80
N LEU A 153 21.25 -10.72 6.43
CA LEU A 153 21.73 -11.94 5.80
C LEU A 153 20.82 -12.35 4.64
N ASP A 154 21.41 -12.92 3.60
CA ASP A 154 20.70 -13.61 2.52
C ASP A 154 20.71 -15.11 2.80
N LEU A 155 19.65 -15.61 3.44
CA LEU A 155 19.56 -17.02 3.83
C LEU A 155 19.44 -17.99 2.64
N GLN A 156 19.29 -17.49 1.41
CA GLN A 156 19.34 -18.31 0.20
C GLN A 156 20.79 -18.61 -0.22
N ARG A 157 21.78 -17.91 0.37
CA ARG A 157 23.20 -18.13 0.13
C ARG A 157 23.81 -19.01 1.21
N GLY A 158 24.47 -20.10 0.79
CA GLY A 158 25.11 -21.04 1.73
C GLY A 158 26.17 -20.39 2.63
N GLU A 159 26.87 -19.34 2.16
CA GLU A 159 27.83 -18.57 2.96
C GLU A 159 27.14 -17.80 4.10
N ASP A 160 26.03 -17.15 3.81
CA ASP A 160 25.31 -16.37 4.81
C ASP A 160 24.56 -17.30 5.80
N LEU A 161 24.17 -18.49 5.36
CA LEU A 161 23.64 -19.51 6.25
C LEU A 161 24.69 -20.03 7.24
N LYS A 162 25.95 -20.15 6.82
CA LYS A 162 27.07 -20.47 7.74
C LYS A 162 27.28 -19.34 8.75
N LYS A 163 27.27 -18.09 8.31
CA LYS A 163 27.35 -16.93 9.21
C LYS A 163 26.18 -16.88 10.18
N PHE A 164 24.97 -17.19 9.72
CA PHE A 164 23.77 -17.27 10.54
C PHE A 164 23.98 -18.26 11.71
N ARG A 165 24.47 -19.46 11.41
CA ARG A 165 24.80 -20.49 12.44
C ARG A 165 25.88 -19.99 13.38
N GLN A 166 26.99 -19.47 12.86
CA GLN A 166 28.10 -18.97 13.67
C GLN A 166 27.65 -17.85 14.62
N ILE A 167 26.87 -16.89 14.12
CA ILE A 167 26.35 -15.79 14.95
C ILE A 167 25.44 -16.32 16.05
N ALA A 168 24.60 -17.32 15.77
CA ALA A 168 23.70 -17.90 16.76
C ALA A 168 24.50 -18.58 17.91
N ASP A 169 25.52 -19.37 17.56
CA ASP A 169 26.36 -20.06 18.53
C ASP A 169 27.15 -19.07 19.39
N GLU A 170 27.80 -18.09 18.78
CA GLU A 170 28.61 -17.09 19.50
C GLU A 170 27.75 -16.14 20.35
N VAL A 171 26.55 -15.74 19.89
CA VAL A 171 25.63 -14.94 20.70
C VAL A 171 25.11 -15.76 21.90
N SER A 172 24.79 -17.04 21.70
CA SER A 172 24.39 -17.91 22.81
C SER A 172 25.48 -18.00 23.90
N ALA A 173 26.74 -18.21 23.51
CA ALA A 173 27.87 -18.20 24.40
C ALA A 173 28.08 -16.84 25.10
N LEU A 174 27.93 -15.74 24.34
CA LEU A 174 28.09 -14.40 24.89
C LEU A 174 27.00 -14.07 25.92
N VAL A 175 25.74 -14.41 25.66
CA VAL A 175 24.62 -14.21 26.60
C VAL A 175 24.88 -14.98 27.89
N SER A 176 25.39 -16.23 27.81
CA SER A 176 25.76 -17.04 28.96
C SER A 176 26.89 -16.41 29.80
N GLN A 177 27.91 -15.80 29.15
CA GLN A 177 29.00 -15.07 29.83
C GLN A 177 28.46 -13.87 30.63
N PHE A 178 27.47 -13.16 30.11
CA PHE A 178 26.81 -12.06 30.81
C PHE A 178 25.74 -12.52 31.81
N LYS A 179 25.58 -13.84 32.03
CA LYS A 179 24.52 -14.42 32.87
C LYS A 179 23.14 -13.88 32.47
N GLY A 180 22.90 -13.76 31.15
CA GLY A 180 21.68 -13.24 30.54
C GLY A 180 20.69 -14.33 30.17
N SER A 181 19.66 -13.96 29.44
CA SER A 181 18.65 -14.86 28.88
C SER A 181 18.60 -14.73 27.36
N LEU A 182 18.50 -15.85 26.64
CA LEU A 182 18.28 -15.88 25.18
C LEU A 182 16.84 -15.58 24.81
N ALA A 183 15.91 -15.65 25.77
CA ALA A 183 14.49 -15.38 25.57
C ALA A 183 14.00 -14.44 26.68
N GLY A 184 13.99 -13.15 26.40
CA GLY A 184 13.56 -12.13 27.35
C GLY A 184 12.03 -11.97 27.39
N GLU A 185 11.38 -11.91 26.22
CA GLU A 185 9.93 -11.70 26.10
C GLU A 185 9.25 -12.59 25.05
N HIS A 186 9.98 -13.08 24.01
CA HIS A 186 9.39 -13.85 22.91
C HIS A 186 9.25 -15.35 23.20
N GLY A 187 9.87 -15.85 24.28
CA GLY A 187 9.93 -17.25 24.62
C GLY A 187 10.98 -18.04 23.82
N VAL A 188 11.16 -19.30 24.19
CA VAL A 188 12.22 -20.18 23.64
C VAL A 188 11.88 -20.57 22.19
N GLY A 189 10.66 -21.03 21.92
CA GLY A 189 10.22 -21.47 20.60
C GLY A 189 11.14 -22.52 19.98
N MET A 190 11.10 -22.67 18.66
CA MET A 190 12.01 -23.58 17.92
C MET A 190 13.44 -23.02 17.83
N ALA A 191 13.56 -21.69 17.65
CA ALA A 191 14.84 -21.05 17.36
C ALA A 191 15.85 -21.11 18.51
N ARG A 192 15.40 -21.27 19.76
CA ARG A 192 16.26 -21.25 20.95
C ARG A 192 16.31 -22.58 21.69
N THR A 193 15.49 -23.54 21.27
CA THR A 193 15.41 -24.88 21.94
C THR A 193 16.76 -25.58 22.03
N GLU A 194 17.57 -25.56 20.98
CA GLU A 194 18.88 -26.23 20.99
C GLU A 194 19.91 -25.60 21.95
N PHE A 195 19.76 -24.32 22.28
CA PHE A 195 20.64 -23.57 23.16
C PHE A 195 20.19 -23.61 24.63
N LEU A 196 18.97 -24.04 24.92
CA LEU A 196 18.38 -23.99 26.26
C LEU A 196 19.15 -24.83 27.28
N PRO A 197 19.62 -26.06 26.96
CA PRO A 197 20.42 -26.85 27.93
C PRO A 197 21.66 -26.10 28.42
N ALA A 198 22.39 -25.47 27.52
CA ALA A 198 23.57 -24.67 27.86
C ALA A 198 23.23 -23.43 28.70
N GLN A 199 22.06 -22.84 28.49
CA GLN A 199 21.62 -21.65 29.23
C GLN A 199 21.17 -21.96 30.65
N VAL A 200 20.39 -23.03 30.87
CA VAL A 200 19.79 -23.34 32.19
C VAL A 200 20.62 -24.31 33.00
N GLY A 201 21.55 -25.02 32.36
CA GLY A 201 22.36 -26.09 32.96
C GLY A 201 21.66 -27.45 32.97
N GLU A 202 22.47 -28.50 33.09
CA GLU A 202 21.99 -29.88 32.93
C GLU A 202 20.96 -30.30 33.98
N GLU A 203 21.14 -29.89 35.23
CA GLU A 203 20.25 -30.26 36.32
C GLU A 203 18.85 -29.71 36.13
N LEU A 204 18.73 -28.39 35.86
CA LEU A 204 17.43 -27.75 35.63
C LEU A 204 16.78 -28.29 34.36
N TYR A 205 17.57 -28.50 33.30
CA TYR A 205 17.05 -29.05 32.06
C TYR A 205 16.52 -30.48 32.22
N ARG A 206 17.17 -31.29 33.07
CA ARG A 206 16.69 -32.65 33.43
C ARG A 206 15.33 -32.55 34.13
N LEU A 207 15.19 -31.67 35.13
CA LEU A 207 13.92 -31.46 35.82
C LEU A 207 12.80 -31.00 34.84
N MET A 208 13.12 -30.11 33.90
CA MET A 208 12.18 -29.70 32.85
C MET A 208 11.72 -30.87 31.97
N LYS A 209 12.62 -31.82 31.65
CA LYS A 209 12.26 -33.05 30.92
C LYS A 209 11.35 -33.95 31.75
N GLU A 210 11.62 -34.12 33.04
CA GLU A 210 10.80 -34.93 33.94
C GLU A 210 9.39 -34.37 34.09
N ILE A 211 9.25 -33.04 34.21
CA ILE A 211 7.94 -32.36 34.21
C ILE A 211 7.21 -32.63 32.90
N LYS A 212 7.89 -32.42 31.77
CA LYS A 212 7.32 -32.69 30.45
C LYS A 212 6.82 -34.13 30.33
N GLN A 213 7.66 -35.10 30.73
CA GLN A 213 7.34 -36.51 30.67
C GLN A 213 6.17 -36.91 31.59
N SER A 214 6.04 -36.26 32.75
CA SER A 214 4.95 -36.52 33.70
C SER A 214 3.61 -36.04 33.17
N PHE A 215 3.57 -34.90 32.47
CA PHE A 215 2.31 -34.32 31.92
C PHE A 215 2.01 -34.77 30.49
N ASP A 216 3.01 -35.17 29.73
CA ASP A 216 2.86 -35.54 28.30
C ASP A 216 3.80 -36.73 27.97
N PRO A 217 3.52 -37.91 28.54
CA PRO A 217 4.38 -39.09 28.38
C PRO A 217 4.52 -39.54 26.91
N ASN A 218 3.52 -39.24 26.08
CA ASN A 218 3.51 -39.57 24.64
C ASN A 218 4.10 -38.47 23.75
N ASN A 219 4.57 -37.36 24.34
CA ASN A 219 5.14 -36.22 23.63
C ASN A 219 4.22 -35.68 22.49
N LEU A 220 2.93 -35.54 22.76
CA LEU A 220 1.92 -35.07 21.80
C LEU A 220 1.85 -33.54 21.68
N PHE A 221 2.12 -32.84 22.80
CA PHE A 221 2.00 -31.38 22.85
C PHE A 221 3.32 -30.69 22.53
N ASN A 222 3.36 -29.97 21.41
CA ASN A 222 4.55 -29.22 20.95
C ASN A 222 5.86 -30.06 21.00
N PRO A 223 5.90 -31.22 20.35
CA PRO A 223 7.06 -32.10 20.41
C PRO A 223 8.33 -31.42 19.91
N GLY A 224 9.43 -31.56 20.61
CA GLY A 224 10.73 -30.99 20.25
C GLY A 224 10.89 -29.48 20.50
N LYS A 225 9.88 -28.79 21.05
CA LYS A 225 9.98 -27.37 21.43
C LYS A 225 10.20 -27.24 22.92
N ILE A 226 11.11 -26.36 23.34
CA ILE A 226 11.64 -26.19 24.71
C ILE A 226 12.45 -27.41 25.14
N ILE A 227 11.85 -28.60 25.19
CA ILE A 227 12.55 -29.85 25.39
C ILE A 227 12.93 -30.42 24.03
N SER A 228 14.23 -30.34 23.72
CA SER A 228 14.78 -30.78 22.45
C SER A 228 14.72 -32.30 22.29
N ASP A 229 14.27 -32.75 21.14
CA ASP A 229 14.42 -34.13 20.67
C ASP A 229 15.33 -34.22 19.42
N GLY A 230 16.07 -33.14 19.14
CA GLY A 230 17.00 -33.04 18.03
C GLY A 230 16.39 -32.59 16.69
N ARG A 231 15.07 -32.53 16.59
CA ARG A 231 14.41 -32.17 15.30
C ARG A 231 14.56 -30.71 14.92
N TYR A 232 14.69 -29.80 15.85
CA TYR A 232 14.77 -28.37 15.59
C TYR A 232 16.16 -27.83 15.85
N ARG A 233 16.86 -27.51 14.76
CA ARG A 233 18.08 -26.70 14.75
C ARG A 233 17.74 -25.32 14.23
N ILE A 234 18.44 -24.29 14.68
CA ILE A 234 18.18 -22.91 14.29
C ILE A 234 18.37 -22.69 12.78
N ASP A 235 19.29 -23.43 12.16
CA ASP A 235 19.60 -23.41 10.73
C ASP A 235 18.80 -24.43 9.90
N GLY A 236 17.94 -25.21 10.57
CA GLY A 236 17.01 -26.14 9.94
C GLY A 236 15.62 -25.55 9.71
N HIS A 237 14.85 -26.12 8.82
CA HIS A 237 13.44 -25.73 8.54
C HIS A 237 13.24 -24.24 8.21
N LEU A 238 14.24 -23.62 7.60
CA LEU A 238 14.15 -22.24 7.16
C LEU A 238 13.18 -22.13 5.99
N ARG A 239 12.34 -21.10 6.00
CA ARG A 239 11.38 -20.84 4.93
C ARG A 239 12.06 -20.66 3.56
N GLN A 240 13.25 -20.04 3.56
CA GLN A 240 14.06 -19.75 2.39
C GLN A 240 15.49 -20.13 2.75
N GLY A 241 15.81 -21.40 2.64
CA GLY A 241 17.17 -21.91 2.88
C GLY A 241 18.05 -21.82 1.65
N ALA A 242 19.31 -22.29 1.78
CA ALA A 242 20.25 -22.29 0.68
C ALA A 242 19.70 -23.07 -0.55
N GLY A 243 19.75 -22.44 -1.71
CA GLY A 243 19.22 -22.99 -2.94
C GLY A 243 17.70 -22.97 -3.11
N TYR A 244 16.96 -22.33 -2.17
CA TYR A 244 15.53 -22.13 -2.34
C TYR A 244 15.23 -21.32 -3.59
N SER A 245 14.36 -21.82 -4.43
CA SER A 245 13.78 -21.08 -5.56
C SER A 245 12.30 -21.44 -5.67
N LEU A 246 11.45 -20.42 -5.71
CA LEU A 246 10.03 -20.61 -6.00
C LEU A 246 9.87 -20.82 -7.51
N PRO A 247 9.47 -22.01 -7.93
CA PRO A 247 9.38 -22.31 -9.35
C PRO A 247 8.09 -21.73 -9.93
N LEU A 248 8.21 -20.95 -10.99
CA LEU A 248 7.07 -20.36 -11.68
C LEU A 248 6.63 -21.23 -12.86
N PRO A 249 5.34 -21.61 -12.97
CA PRO A 249 4.80 -22.31 -14.14
C PRO A 249 4.52 -21.36 -15.32
N PHE A 250 5.06 -20.13 -15.27
CA PHE A 250 4.88 -19.09 -16.27
C PHE A 250 6.10 -18.16 -16.31
N GLU A 251 6.26 -17.43 -17.40
CA GLU A 251 7.26 -16.38 -17.53
C GLU A 251 6.64 -15.00 -17.17
N PRO A 252 7.16 -14.28 -16.15
CA PRO A 252 6.62 -12.98 -15.75
C PRO A 252 6.81 -11.90 -16.83
N GLN A 253 5.73 -11.17 -17.10
CA GLN A 253 5.71 -10.08 -18.08
C GLN A 253 6.01 -8.72 -17.43
N LEU A 254 5.56 -8.51 -16.19
CA LEU A 254 5.73 -7.24 -15.47
C LEU A 254 7.16 -7.09 -14.94
N ALA A 255 7.61 -5.85 -14.85
CA ALA A 255 8.98 -5.53 -14.45
C ALA A 255 9.19 -5.58 -12.93
N PHE A 256 8.14 -5.38 -12.12
CA PHE A 256 8.25 -5.15 -10.67
C PHE A 256 9.32 -4.08 -10.35
N ALA A 257 9.37 -3.04 -11.20
CA ALA A 257 10.46 -2.08 -11.27
C ALA A 257 10.62 -1.21 -10.01
N ALA A 258 9.54 -1.01 -9.27
CA ALA A 258 9.55 -0.09 -8.13
C ALA A 258 10.44 -0.58 -6.99
N LYS A 259 10.56 -1.90 -6.77
CA LYS A 259 11.20 -2.44 -5.56
C LYS A 259 12.10 -3.67 -5.78
N ASP A 260 11.63 -4.74 -6.39
CA ASP A 260 12.27 -6.06 -6.27
C ASP A 260 12.72 -6.67 -7.60
N GLY A 261 12.35 -6.04 -8.71
CA GLY A 261 12.75 -6.44 -10.05
C GLY A 261 12.20 -7.80 -10.52
N SER A 262 11.38 -8.49 -9.70
CA SER A 262 10.82 -9.78 -10.04
C SER A 262 9.51 -10.09 -9.32
N PHE A 263 8.73 -11.02 -9.89
CA PHE A 263 7.51 -11.55 -9.27
C PHE A 263 7.80 -12.20 -7.90
N THR A 264 8.79 -13.09 -7.86
CA THR A 264 9.19 -13.79 -6.64
C THR A 264 9.74 -12.84 -5.60
N GLY A 265 10.61 -11.91 -5.99
CA GLY A 265 11.13 -10.89 -5.09
C GLY A 265 10.03 -10.07 -4.43
N ASN A 266 9.01 -9.65 -5.18
CA ASN A 266 7.88 -8.91 -4.60
C ASN A 266 6.98 -9.79 -3.72
N LEU A 267 6.73 -11.04 -4.10
CA LEU A 267 5.97 -11.98 -3.29
C LEU A 267 6.66 -12.24 -1.94
N GLU A 268 7.97 -12.37 -1.95
CA GLU A 268 8.79 -12.67 -0.78
C GLU A 268 9.05 -11.47 0.13
N GLN A 269 8.70 -10.26 -0.28
CA GLN A 269 8.64 -9.11 0.62
C GLN A 269 7.69 -9.34 1.81
N CYS A 270 6.66 -10.18 1.65
CA CYS A 270 5.77 -10.50 2.77
C CYS A 270 6.50 -11.29 3.86
N ASN A 271 6.86 -10.61 4.93
CA ASN A 271 7.52 -11.18 6.12
C ASN A 271 6.53 -11.71 7.19
N GLY A 272 5.22 -11.66 6.93
CA GLY A 272 4.21 -12.14 7.88
C GLY A 272 3.85 -11.18 9.02
N CYS A 273 4.33 -9.93 9.02
CA CYS A 273 4.17 -8.96 10.13
C CYS A 273 2.72 -8.63 10.54
N GLY A 274 1.73 -8.99 9.71
CA GLY A 274 0.31 -8.70 10.00
C GLY A 274 -0.08 -7.22 9.87
N GLY A 275 0.80 -6.34 9.37
CA GLY A 275 0.48 -4.93 9.16
C GLY A 275 -0.73 -4.67 8.26
N CYS A 276 -1.12 -5.65 7.43
CA CYS A 276 -2.32 -5.64 6.61
C CYS A 276 -3.60 -6.10 7.33
N LEU A 277 -3.52 -6.48 8.60
CA LEU A 277 -4.67 -6.88 9.44
C LEU A 277 -5.14 -5.74 10.34
N LYS A 278 -4.67 -4.52 10.12
CA LYS A 278 -5.14 -3.32 10.82
C LYS A 278 -6.60 -3.03 10.47
N GLN A 279 -7.34 -2.45 11.40
CA GLN A 279 -8.70 -1.96 11.17
C GLN A 279 -8.72 -0.58 10.50
N THR A 280 -7.62 0.13 10.53
CA THR A 280 -7.38 1.43 9.91
C THR A 280 -5.95 1.46 9.37
N PRO A 281 -5.60 2.27 8.36
CA PRO A 281 -6.51 3.21 7.69
C PRO A 281 -7.30 2.59 6.54
N THR A 282 -6.71 1.98 5.48
CA THR A 282 -7.47 1.58 4.29
C THR A 282 -7.07 0.24 3.69
N MET A 283 -5.92 -0.28 4.04
CA MET A 283 -5.46 -1.62 3.62
C MET A 283 -5.97 -2.69 4.60
N CYS A 284 -6.43 -3.82 4.19
CA CYS A 284 -6.94 -4.22 2.89
C CYS A 284 -8.46 -4.14 2.94
N PRO A 285 -9.16 -3.47 2.00
CA PRO A 285 -10.60 -3.22 2.12
C PRO A 285 -11.45 -4.48 2.22
N THR A 286 -11.06 -5.55 1.52
CA THR A 286 -11.80 -6.82 1.58
C THR A 286 -11.56 -7.58 2.88
N TYR A 287 -10.39 -7.46 3.50
CA TYR A 287 -10.16 -7.97 4.84
C TYR A 287 -10.98 -7.20 5.88
N LEU A 288 -11.00 -5.87 5.79
CA LEU A 288 -11.80 -5.03 6.70
C LEU A 288 -13.30 -5.36 6.62
N ALA A 289 -13.79 -5.70 5.43
CA ALA A 289 -15.19 -6.05 5.21
C ALA A 289 -15.56 -7.46 5.72
N THR A 290 -14.65 -8.44 5.64
CA THR A 290 -14.97 -9.85 5.91
C THR A 290 -14.36 -10.40 7.20
N GLY A 291 -13.28 -9.81 7.70
CA GLY A 291 -12.46 -10.37 8.78
C GLY A 291 -11.65 -11.61 8.39
N GLU A 292 -11.77 -12.09 7.15
CA GLU A 292 -11.09 -13.29 6.68
C GLU A 292 -9.63 -13.00 6.31
N GLU A 293 -8.69 -13.69 6.95
CA GLU A 293 -7.27 -13.44 6.72
C GLU A 293 -6.83 -13.67 5.28
N ILE A 294 -7.43 -14.63 4.58
CA ILE A 294 -7.11 -14.89 3.16
C ILE A 294 -7.35 -13.67 2.27
N MET A 295 -8.21 -12.75 2.69
CA MET A 295 -8.48 -11.48 1.98
C MET A 295 -7.40 -10.42 2.23
N SER A 296 -6.52 -10.61 3.20
CA SER A 296 -5.42 -9.68 3.49
C SER A 296 -4.25 -9.83 2.50
N THR A 297 -3.33 -8.88 2.51
CA THR A 297 -2.10 -8.98 1.69
C THR A 297 -1.25 -10.18 2.12
N ARG A 298 -1.13 -10.42 3.44
CA ARG A 298 -0.41 -11.59 3.99
C ARG A 298 -1.07 -12.90 3.56
N GLY A 299 -2.38 -13.01 3.73
CA GLY A 299 -3.15 -14.21 3.35
C GLY A 299 -3.01 -14.53 1.86
N ARG A 300 -3.15 -13.52 1.00
CA ARG A 300 -2.96 -13.68 -0.45
C ARG A 300 -1.54 -14.08 -0.82
N SER A 301 -0.52 -13.46 -0.20
CA SER A 301 0.87 -13.85 -0.44
C SER A 301 1.14 -15.30 -0.06
N ASN A 302 0.58 -15.75 1.06
CA ASN A 302 0.70 -17.15 1.49
C ASN A 302 -0.06 -18.10 0.56
N ALA A 303 -1.27 -17.75 0.12
CA ALA A 303 -2.04 -18.54 -0.84
C ALA A 303 -1.30 -18.70 -2.19
N ILE A 304 -0.68 -17.62 -2.68
CA ILE A 304 0.14 -17.66 -3.90
C ILE A 304 1.34 -18.60 -3.73
N ARG A 305 2.08 -18.50 -2.61
CA ARG A 305 3.21 -19.39 -2.35
C ARG A 305 2.77 -20.84 -2.26
N ALA A 306 1.76 -21.13 -1.43
CA ALA A 306 1.26 -22.49 -1.25
C ALA A 306 0.84 -23.13 -2.59
N ALA A 307 0.14 -22.37 -3.43
CA ALA A 307 -0.26 -22.86 -4.75
C ALA A 307 0.94 -23.11 -5.68
N LEU A 308 1.99 -22.28 -5.62
CA LEU A 308 3.17 -22.44 -6.49
C LEU A 308 4.14 -23.50 -5.97
N GLU A 309 4.17 -23.79 -4.67
CA GLU A 309 5.00 -24.84 -4.06
C GLU A 309 4.40 -26.24 -4.21
N GLN A 310 3.08 -26.38 -4.29
CA GLN A 310 2.36 -27.67 -4.38
C GLN A 310 2.36 -28.28 -5.78
N ARG A 311 3.52 -28.41 -6.40
CA ARG A 311 3.67 -28.82 -7.81
C ARG A 311 3.17 -30.23 -8.14
N GLU A 312 3.11 -31.14 -7.18
CA GLU A 312 2.81 -32.56 -7.45
C GLU A 312 1.32 -32.89 -7.46
N ILE A 313 0.44 -31.99 -7.00
CA ILE A 313 -0.99 -32.28 -6.78
C ILE A 313 -1.92 -31.60 -7.81
N GLY A 314 -1.38 -30.91 -8.81
CA GLY A 314 -2.16 -30.29 -9.86
C GLY A 314 -1.57 -29.00 -10.41
N ASP A 315 -2.28 -28.39 -11.37
CA ASP A 315 -1.89 -27.11 -11.95
C ASP A 315 -2.09 -26.00 -10.92
N ALA A 316 -0.99 -25.43 -10.42
CA ALA A 316 -0.99 -24.32 -9.45
C ALA A 316 -1.90 -23.14 -9.85
N LEU A 317 -2.01 -22.87 -11.15
CA LEU A 317 -2.85 -21.79 -11.68
C LEU A 317 -4.36 -22.13 -11.63
N ARG A 318 -4.75 -23.38 -11.36
CA ARG A 318 -6.15 -23.83 -11.20
C ARG A 318 -6.60 -23.97 -9.77
N SER A 319 -5.74 -23.71 -8.78
CA SER A 319 -6.14 -23.78 -7.37
C SER A 319 -7.35 -22.90 -7.08
N SER A 320 -8.37 -23.51 -6.46
CA SER A 320 -9.59 -22.82 -6.03
C SER A 320 -9.32 -21.81 -4.93
N GLU A 321 -8.39 -22.10 -4.04
CA GLU A 321 -7.94 -21.22 -2.94
C GLU A 321 -7.23 -19.99 -3.50
N LEU A 322 -6.37 -20.18 -4.51
CA LEU A 322 -5.73 -19.08 -5.22
C LEU A 322 -6.75 -18.21 -5.95
N GLU A 323 -7.76 -18.83 -6.60
CA GLU A 323 -8.86 -18.07 -7.22
C GLU A 323 -9.65 -17.27 -6.19
N ALA A 324 -10.04 -17.85 -5.07
CA ALA A 324 -10.76 -17.18 -4.00
C ALA A 324 -9.95 -15.99 -3.46
N ALA A 325 -8.66 -16.18 -3.20
CA ALA A 325 -7.78 -15.13 -2.70
C ALA A 325 -7.64 -13.96 -3.70
N LEU A 326 -7.40 -14.26 -4.98
CA LEU A 326 -7.13 -13.24 -6.01
C LEU A 326 -8.39 -12.57 -6.54
N SER A 327 -9.49 -13.32 -6.76
CA SER A 327 -10.72 -12.78 -7.32
C SER A 327 -11.34 -11.70 -6.42
N ASN A 328 -11.13 -11.77 -5.11
CA ASN A 328 -11.60 -10.80 -4.12
C ASN A 328 -10.65 -9.61 -3.90
N CYS A 329 -9.51 -9.56 -4.59
CA CYS A 329 -8.65 -8.38 -4.56
C CYS A 329 -9.18 -7.28 -5.47
N LEU A 330 -9.41 -6.08 -4.92
CA LEU A 330 -9.93 -4.91 -5.64
C LEU A 330 -8.88 -4.22 -6.52
N SER A 331 -7.61 -4.60 -6.44
CA SER A 331 -6.48 -3.90 -7.10
C SER A 331 -6.44 -2.39 -6.78
N CYS A 332 -6.86 -2.01 -5.58
CA CYS A 332 -6.95 -0.62 -5.11
C CYS A 332 -5.59 0.02 -4.82
N LYS A 333 -4.51 -0.78 -4.84
CA LYS A 333 -3.12 -0.35 -4.58
C LYS A 333 -2.84 0.18 -3.16
N ALA A 334 -3.77 0.14 -2.21
CA ALA A 334 -3.49 0.59 -0.84
C ALA A 334 -2.26 -0.12 -0.24
N CYS A 335 -2.07 -1.40 -0.55
CA CYS A 335 -0.90 -2.16 -0.10
C CYS A 335 0.45 -1.62 -0.59
N THR A 336 0.52 -0.85 -1.67
CA THR A 336 1.79 -0.27 -2.13
C THR A 336 2.32 0.82 -1.21
N ASN A 337 1.46 1.48 -0.46
CA ASN A 337 1.82 2.56 0.47
C ASN A 337 1.72 2.15 1.93
N GLU A 338 0.74 1.31 2.27
CA GLU A 338 0.43 1.00 3.65
C GLU A 338 1.06 -0.32 4.12
N CYS A 339 1.49 -1.21 3.21
CA CYS A 339 2.24 -2.40 3.57
C CYS A 339 3.69 -2.01 3.92
N PRO A 340 4.12 -2.21 5.17
CA PRO A 340 5.48 -1.84 5.57
C PRO A 340 6.55 -2.61 4.79
N SER A 341 6.21 -3.83 4.34
CA SER A 341 7.07 -4.67 3.50
C SER A 341 6.90 -4.42 2.00
N ASN A 342 6.04 -3.47 1.61
CA ASN A 342 5.89 -3.01 0.23
C ASN A 342 5.43 -4.08 -0.79
N VAL A 343 4.62 -5.05 -0.36
CA VAL A 343 4.04 -6.04 -1.28
C VAL A 343 3.05 -5.35 -2.22
N ASN A 344 3.24 -5.49 -3.52
CA ASN A 344 2.31 -4.99 -4.53
C ASN A 344 1.36 -6.11 -5.00
N MET A 345 0.33 -6.36 -4.23
CA MET A 345 -0.66 -7.41 -4.55
C MET A 345 -1.40 -7.17 -5.87
N ALA A 346 -1.54 -5.91 -6.30
CA ALA A 346 -2.19 -5.58 -7.57
C ALA A 346 -1.38 -6.09 -8.77
N LEU A 347 -0.04 -5.97 -8.74
CA LEU A 347 0.84 -6.50 -9.78
C LEU A 347 0.90 -8.03 -9.74
N LEU A 348 1.05 -8.64 -8.55
CA LEU A 348 1.03 -10.10 -8.39
C LEU A 348 -0.25 -10.71 -8.97
N LYS A 349 -1.41 -10.09 -8.68
CA LYS A 349 -2.69 -10.50 -9.25
C LYS A 349 -2.72 -10.37 -10.77
N ALA A 350 -2.28 -9.22 -11.32
CA ALA A 350 -2.30 -8.98 -12.76
C ALA A 350 -1.44 -10.00 -13.51
N GLU A 351 -0.27 -10.34 -12.98
CA GLU A 351 0.65 -11.35 -13.52
C GLU A 351 0.02 -12.75 -13.53
N LEU A 352 -0.55 -13.18 -12.40
CA LEU A 352 -1.20 -14.50 -12.31
C LEU A 352 -2.43 -14.61 -13.20
N LEU A 353 -3.23 -13.56 -13.32
CA LEU A 353 -4.34 -13.51 -14.27
C LEU A 353 -3.83 -13.58 -15.72
N HIS A 354 -2.71 -12.91 -16.02
CA HIS A 354 -2.08 -13.00 -17.33
C HIS A 354 -1.59 -14.40 -17.65
N ALA A 355 -0.93 -15.07 -16.70
CA ALA A 355 -0.49 -16.44 -16.83
C ALA A 355 -1.68 -17.39 -17.15
N ARG A 356 -2.81 -17.20 -16.47
CA ARG A 356 -4.04 -17.95 -16.79
C ARG A 356 -4.56 -17.67 -18.19
N ILE A 357 -4.58 -16.40 -18.61
CA ILE A 357 -5.01 -16.02 -19.97
C ILE A 357 -4.08 -16.62 -21.03
N ARG A 358 -2.79 -16.66 -20.79
CA ARG A 358 -1.81 -17.29 -21.69
C ARG A 358 -2.06 -18.78 -21.85
N ARG A 359 -2.50 -19.44 -20.82
CA ARG A 359 -2.81 -20.87 -20.80
C ARG A 359 -4.19 -21.20 -21.38
N ASP A 360 -5.24 -20.49 -20.91
CA ASP A 360 -6.64 -20.87 -21.16
C ASP A 360 -7.33 -19.98 -22.22
N GLY A 361 -6.69 -18.88 -22.61
CA GLY A 361 -7.27 -17.86 -23.48
C GLY A 361 -8.17 -16.86 -22.73
N LEU A 362 -8.64 -15.84 -23.44
CA LEU A 362 -9.59 -14.84 -22.92
C LEU A 362 -11.02 -15.37 -23.02
N ASN A 363 -11.75 -15.36 -21.91
CA ASN A 363 -13.18 -15.59 -21.92
C ASN A 363 -13.98 -14.37 -22.43
N LEU A 364 -15.28 -14.54 -22.71
CA LEU A 364 -16.13 -13.46 -23.27
C LEU A 364 -16.19 -12.24 -22.37
N ARG A 365 -16.28 -12.43 -21.05
CA ARG A 365 -16.30 -11.34 -20.06
C ARG A 365 -14.99 -10.52 -20.11
N GLN A 366 -13.85 -11.20 -20.10
CA GLN A 366 -12.54 -10.54 -20.15
C GLN A 366 -12.35 -9.77 -21.46
N ARG A 367 -12.82 -10.33 -22.60
CA ARG A 367 -12.79 -9.63 -23.90
C ARG A 367 -13.66 -8.37 -23.86
N ALA A 368 -14.89 -8.46 -23.37
CA ALA A 368 -15.80 -7.31 -23.27
C ALA A 368 -15.21 -6.21 -22.35
N LEU A 369 -14.74 -6.59 -21.16
CA LEU A 369 -14.17 -5.65 -20.19
C LEU A 369 -12.83 -5.06 -20.64
N SER A 370 -12.07 -5.74 -21.49
CA SER A 370 -10.85 -5.20 -22.10
C SER A 370 -11.14 -4.23 -23.25
N SER A 371 -12.37 -4.20 -23.78
CA SER A 371 -12.76 -3.46 -24.98
C SER A 371 -13.73 -2.29 -24.71
N VAL A 372 -13.69 -1.68 -23.51
CA VAL A 372 -14.63 -0.64 -23.08
C VAL A 372 -14.65 0.59 -24.00
N ASP A 373 -13.54 0.93 -24.63
CA ASP A 373 -13.48 2.05 -25.59
C ASP A 373 -14.26 1.75 -26.88
N LEU A 374 -14.17 0.52 -27.37
CA LEU A 374 -14.96 0.07 -28.53
C LEU A 374 -16.45 0.03 -28.17
N LEU A 375 -16.80 -0.53 -27.00
CA LEU A 375 -18.18 -0.58 -26.52
C LEU A 375 -18.76 0.83 -26.35
N GLY A 376 -17.99 1.77 -25.79
CA GLY A 376 -18.36 3.16 -25.67
C GLY A 376 -18.64 3.83 -27.02
N ARG A 377 -17.77 3.60 -28.01
CA ARG A 377 -17.93 4.10 -29.37
C ARG A 377 -19.18 3.55 -30.04
N LEU A 378 -19.41 2.24 -29.94
CA LEU A 378 -20.60 1.60 -30.53
C LEU A 378 -21.87 2.03 -29.82
N GLY A 379 -21.89 2.11 -28.49
CA GLY A 379 -23.05 2.56 -27.72
C GLY A 379 -23.44 4.00 -27.99
N CYS A 380 -22.47 4.88 -28.26
CA CYS A 380 -22.72 6.27 -28.65
C CYS A 380 -23.06 6.46 -30.12
N ALA A 381 -22.99 5.43 -30.96
CA ALA A 381 -23.44 5.55 -32.37
C ALA A 381 -24.99 5.69 -32.44
N LEU A 382 -25.72 4.98 -31.57
CA LEU A 382 -27.19 5.05 -31.48
C LEU A 382 -27.60 5.14 -29.99
N PRO A 383 -27.29 6.26 -29.30
CA PRO A 383 -27.39 6.34 -27.84
C PRO A 383 -28.81 6.17 -27.30
N GLY A 384 -29.83 6.55 -28.08
CA GLY A 384 -31.24 6.35 -27.71
C GLY A 384 -31.59 4.88 -27.58
N LEU A 385 -31.28 4.09 -28.60
CA LEU A 385 -31.53 2.64 -28.61
C LEU A 385 -30.65 1.90 -27.58
N SER A 386 -29.36 2.23 -27.52
CA SER A 386 -28.43 1.64 -26.59
C SER A 386 -28.88 1.85 -25.14
N ASN A 387 -29.27 3.07 -24.77
CA ASN A 387 -29.75 3.38 -23.43
C ASN A 387 -31.11 2.76 -23.09
N MET A 388 -31.99 2.62 -24.08
CA MET A 388 -33.25 1.89 -23.92
C MET A 388 -32.98 0.39 -23.64
N ALA A 389 -32.06 -0.22 -24.38
CA ALA A 389 -31.64 -1.58 -24.16
C ALA A 389 -31.04 -1.78 -22.76
N LEU A 390 -30.15 -0.89 -22.30
CA LEU A 390 -29.54 -0.96 -20.96
C LEU A 390 -30.56 -0.83 -19.82
N LYS A 391 -31.70 -0.16 -20.05
CA LYS A 391 -32.80 -0.04 -19.07
C LYS A 391 -33.67 -1.29 -19.03
N SER A 392 -33.70 -2.10 -20.11
CA SER A 392 -34.53 -3.30 -20.20
C SER A 392 -34.07 -4.37 -19.21
N GLY A 393 -35.00 -4.88 -18.39
CA GLY A 393 -34.73 -5.96 -17.46
C GLY A 393 -34.27 -7.25 -18.17
N SER A 394 -34.87 -7.58 -19.33
CA SER A 394 -34.50 -8.75 -20.14
C SER A 394 -33.06 -8.64 -20.65
N VAL A 395 -32.62 -7.45 -21.11
CA VAL A 395 -31.24 -7.23 -21.57
C VAL A 395 -30.27 -7.32 -20.40
N ARG A 396 -30.59 -6.75 -19.24
CA ARG A 396 -29.75 -6.87 -18.03
C ARG A 396 -29.62 -8.32 -17.59
N HIS A 397 -30.68 -9.09 -17.61
CA HIS A 397 -30.65 -10.51 -17.30
C HIS A 397 -29.80 -11.32 -18.31
N LEU A 398 -29.91 -11.01 -19.59
CA LEU A 398 -29.04 -11.58 -20.62
C LEU A 398 -27.55 -11.25 -20.38
N PHE A 399 -27.24 -10.01 -20.02
CA PHE A 399 -25.86 -9.61 -19.66
C PHE A 399 -25.37 -10.32 -18.39
N GLY A 400 -26.27 -10.60 -17.44
CA GLY A 400 -25.98 -11.45 -16.28
C GLY A 400 -25.55 -12.84 -16.72
N LYS A 401 -26.32 -13.51 -17.57
CA LYS A 401 -25.99 -14.85 -18.09
C LYS A 401 -24.70 -14.88 -18.91
N LEU A 402 -24.46 -13.90 -19.78
CA LEU A 402 -23.31 -13.89 -20.70
C LEU A 402 -22.02 -13.42 -20.03
N PHE A 403 -22.09 -12.43 -19.15
CA PHE A 403 -20.92 -11.75 -18.59
C PHE A 403 -20.83 -11.87 -17.06
N GLY A 404 -21.84 -12.43 -16.39
CA GLY A 404 -21.91 -12.53 -14.93
C GLY A 404 -22.18 -11.18 -14.24
N PHE A 405 -22.80 -10.21 -14.92
CA PHE A 405 -23.17 -8.94 -14.33
C PHE A 405 -24.42 -9.07 -13.45
N THR A 406 -24.41 -8.40 -12.30
CA THR A 406 -25.61 -8.35 -11.46
C THR A 406 -26.70 -7.49 -12.11
N PRO A 407 -27.97 -7.94 -12.10
CA PRO A 407 -29.09 -7.11 -12.55
C PRO A 407 -29.41 -5.94 -11.61
N GLU A 408 -28.91 -6.01 -10.36
CA GLU A 408 -29.16 -5.00 -9.32
C GLU A 408 -28.51 -3.64 -9.62
N ARG A 409 -27.46 -3.63 -10.42
CA ARG A 409 -26.74 -2.38 -10.74
C ARG A 409 -27.10 -1.85 -12.12
N PRO A 410 -27.39 -0.54 -12.23
CA PRO A 410 -27.54 0.10 -13.52
C PRO A 410 -26.18 0.19 -14.23
N LEU A 411 -26.15 -0.15 -15.51
CA LEU A 411 -25.00 0.09 -16.36
C LEU A 411 -24.90 1.59 -16.72
N PRO A 412 -23.68 2.15 -16.88
CA PRO A 412 -23.50 3.54 -17.24
C PRO A 412 -24.19 3.85 -18.57
N PRO A 413 -25.02 4.92 -18.66
CA PRO A 413 -25.66 5.31 -19.91
C PRO A 413 -24.62 5.87 -20.89
N PHE A 414 -24.89 5.72 -22.19
CA PHE A 414 -24.09 6.33 -23.24
C PHE A 414 -24.49 7.78 -23.47
N ALA A 415 -23.51 8.65 -23.66
CA ALA A 415 -23.73 10.07 -23.92
C ALA A 415 -24.41 10.28 -25.28
N ARG A 416 -25.40 11.17 -25.32
CA ARG A 416 -26.05 11.59 -26.61
C ARG A 416 -25.09 12.30 -27.54
N ARG A 417 -24.18 13.09 -26.96
CA ARG A 417 -23.11 13.76 -27.68
C ARG A 417 -21.80 13.50 -26.95
N ARG A 418 -20.88 12.83 -27.61
CA ARG A 418 -19.56 12.51 -27.07
C ARG A 418 -18.78 13.78 -26.74
N PHE A 419 -17.92 13.71 -25.71
CA PHE A 419 -17.12 14.86 -25.31
C PHE A 419 -16.16 15.32 -26.41
N ASP A 420 -15.45 14.40 -27.09
CA ASP A 420 -14.53 14.74 -28.18
C ASP A 420 -15.22 15.40 -29.37
N HIS A 421 -16.46 15.02 -29.73
CA HIS A 421 -17.25 15.68 -30.75
C HIS A 421 -17.70 17.07 -30.31
N TRP A 422 -18.09 17.24 -29.05
CA TRP A 422 -18.40 18.56 -28.50
C TRP A 422 -17.17 19.45 -28.52
N PHE A 423 -16.01 18.94 -28.09
CA PHE A 423 -14.77 19.71 -28.04
C PHE A 423 -14.36 20.21 -29.45
N ALA A 424 -14.40 19.32 -30.45
CA ALA A 424 -14.03 19.65 -31.81
C ALA A 424 -14.97 20.68 -32.48
N SER A 425 -16.22 20.80 -32.02
CA SER A 425 -17.22 21.72 -32.59
C SER A 425 -17.24 23.11 -31.97
N ARG A 426 -16.48 23.35 -30.90
CA ARG A 426 -16.42 24.65 -30.23
C ARG A 426 -15.44 25.60 -30.93
N PRO A 427 -15.63 26.92 -30.81
CA PRO A 427 -14.65 27.88 -31.32
C PRO A 427 -13.32 27.73 -30.54
N PRO A 428 -12.18 28.00 -31.18
CA PRO A 428 -10.88 28.00 -30.49
C PRO A 428 -10.85 29.05 -29.37
N PHE A 429 -10.27 28.67 -28.23
CA PHE A 429 -10.04 29.60 -27.13
C PHE A 429 -8.84 30.49 -27.46
N ARG A 430 -9.08 31.81 -27.65
CA ARG A 430 -8.05 32.78 -28.07
C ARG A 430 -7.45 33.61 -26.93
N ALA A 431 -7.99 33.51 -25.73
CA ALA A 431 -7.55 34.28 -24.55
C ALA A 431 -6.51 33.58 -23.69
N ALA A 432 -5.79 32.56 -24.22
CA ALA A 432 -4.77 31.86 -23.49
C ALA A 432 -3.54 32.75 -23.24
N TYR A 433 -3.18 32.94 -21.97
CA TYR A 433 -2.02 33.70 -21.56
C TYR A 433 -1.08 32.93 -20.59
N ARG A 434 -1.51 31.73 -20.17
CA ARG A 434 -0.74 30.83 -19.28
C ARG A 434 -0.15 29.62 -20.01
N GLY A 435 -0.32 29.52 -21.33
CA GLY A 435 0.16 28.42 -22.13
C GLY A 435 -0.89 27.32 -22.34
N ARG A 436 -0.39 26.12 -22.67
CA ARG A 436 -1.18 24.98 -23.10
C ARG A 436 -1.18 23.86 -22.08
N VAL A 437 -2.30 23.13 -22.01
CA VAL A 437 -2.44 21.88 -21.23
C VAL A 437 -3.09 20.81 -22.09
N ILE A 438 -2.65 19.58 -21.95
CA ILE A 438 -3.23 18.42 -22.61
C ILE A 438 -4.24 17.80 -21.65
N LEU A 439 -5.51 17.76 -22.01
CA LEU A 439 -6.53 17.08 -21.23
C LEU A 439 -6.69 15.65 -21.75
N TRP A 440 -6.40 14.68 -20.88
CA TRP A 440 -6.66 13.27 -21.18
C TRP A 440 -8.13 12.97 -20.96
N ASP A 441 -8.91 12.95 -22.05
CA ASP A 441 -10.32 12.60 -22.01
C ASP A 441 -10.48 11.08 -21.92
N ASP A 442 -10.53 10.55 -20.73
CA ASP A 442 -10.69 9.12 -20.49
C ASP A 442 -11.98 8.56 -21.14
N THR A 443 -12.10 7.23 -21.17
CA THR A 443 -13.23 6.54 -21.80
C THR A 443 -14.57 6.91 -21.19
N PHE A 444 -14.65 7.16 -19.88
CA PHE A 444 -15.92 7.52 -19.22
C PHE A 444 -16.30 8.97 -19.49
N ALA A 445 -15.38 9.91 -19.36
CA ALA A 445 -15.61 11.30 -19.74
C ALA A 445 -15.98 11.44 -21.23
N ARG A 446 -15.38 10.63 -22.12
CA ARG A 446 -15.66 10.69 -23.54
C ARG A 446 -17.05 10.16 -23.92
N TYR A 447 -17.46 9.01 -23.35
CA TYR A 447 -18.63 8.26 -23.84
C TYR A 447 -19.81 8.21 -22.87
N HIS A 448 -19.61 8.55 -21.58
CA HIS A 448 -20.64 8.35 -20.56
C HIS A 448 -20.96 9.62 -19.77
N GLU A 449 -19.96 10.37 -19.34
CA GLU A 449 -20.09 11.57 -18.50
C GLU A 449 -19.38 12.79 -19.14
N PRO A 450 -19.80 13.27 -20.36
CA PRO A 450 -19.11 14.35 -21.08
C PRO A 450 -19.16 15.69 -20.35
N GLU A 451 -20.08 15.87 -19.42
CA GLU A 451 -20.24 17.06 -18.57
C GLU A 451 -18.98 17.33 -17.75
N ILE A 452 -18.32 16.27 -17.26
CA ILE A 452 -17.07 16.37 -16.49
C ILE A 452 -15.95 16.96 -17.35
N GLY A 453 -15.82 16.48 -18.58
CA GLY A 453 -14.85 17.03 -19.54
C GLY A 453 -15.14 18.49 -19.88
N ARG A 454 -16.41 18.85 -20.07
CA ARG A 454 -16.85 20.24 -20.33
C ARG A 454 -16.53 21.16 -19.16
N ALA A 455 -16.82 20.71 -17.93
CA ALA A 455 -16.51 21.44 -16.71
C ALA A 455 -15.01 21.67 -16.55
N ALA A 456 -14.20 20.64 -16.81
CA ALA A 456 -12.74 20.76 -16.75
C ALA A 456 -12.21 21.78 -17.77
N VAL A 457 -12.71 21.77 -19.00
CA VAL A 457 -12.36 22.77 -20.02
C VAL A 457 -12.73 24.18 -19.57
N ALA A 458 -13.95 24.37 -19.03
CA ALA A 458 -14.40 25.69 -18.56
C ALA A 458 -13.48 26.22 -17.44
N VAL A 459 -13.09 25.39 -16.46
CA VAL A 459 -12.19 25.80 -15.39
C VAL A 459 -10.78 26.14 -15.91
N LEU A 460 -10.23 25.33 -16.83
CA LEU A 460 -8.90 25.56 -17.39
C LEU A 460 -8.84 26.82 -18.24
N GLU A 461 -9.86 27.06 -19.06
CA GLU A 461 -9.95 28.28 -19.89
C GLU A 461 -10.20 29.52 -19.04
N ALA A 462 -11.04 29.45 -18.00
CA ALA A 462 -11.18 30.52 -17.01
C ALA A 462 -9.87 30.84 -16.31
N ALA A 463 -9.02 29.82 -16.08
CA ALA A 463 -7.68 29.99 -15.54
C ALA A 463 -6.66 30.50 -16.57
N GLY A 464 -7.02 30.68 -17.84
CA GLY A 464 -6.17 31.23 -18.92
C GLY A 464 -5.32 30.20 -19.66
N PHE A 465 -5.66 28.92 -19.63
CA PHE A 465 -4.98 27.87 -20.39
C PHE A 465 -5.72 27.53 -21.70
N GLU A 466 -4.97 27.28 -22.76
CA GLU A 466 -5.49 26.61 -23.95
C GLU A 466 -5.54 25.09 -23.69
N VAL A 467 -6.72 24.48 -23.83
CA VAL A 467 -6.90 23.04 -23.66
C VAL A 467 -6.74 22.32 -24.98
N ILE A 468 -5.94 21.28 -25.01
CA ILE A 468 -5.71 20.42 -26.17
C ILE A 468 -6.20 19.01 -25.83
N LEU A 469 -6.93 18.38 -26.76
CA LEU A 469 -7.23 16.95 -26.73
C LEU A 469 -6.30 16.19 -27.68
N PRO A 470 -5.64 15.12 -27.22
CA PRO A 470 -4.78 14.31 -28.10
C PRO A 470 -5.65 13.55 -29.12
N THR A 471 -5.51 13.91 -30.40
CA THR A 471 -6.23 13.26 -31.50
C THR A 471 -5.74 11.84 -31.68
N GLY A 472 -6.67 10.88 -31.83
CA GLY A 472 -6.32 9.47 -32.02
C GLY A 472 -5.97 8.69 -30.75
N ARG A 473 -6.12 9.29 -29.55
CA ARG A 473 -5.90 8.57 -28.29
C ARG A 473 -6.78 7.32 -28.19
N LYS A 474 -6.29 6.28 -27.55
CA LYS A 474 -7.02 5.05 -27.19
C LYS A 474 -7.23 4.98 -25.68
N CYS A 475 -8.05 4.02 -25.20
CA CYS A 475 -8.16 3.77 -23.77
C CYS A 475 -6.77 3.63 -23.12
N CYS A 476 -6.63 4.09 -21.87
CA CYS A 476 -5.36 3.94 -21.12
C CYS A 476 -4.96 2.48 -20.87
N GLY A 477 -5.86 1.52 -21.11
CA GLY A 477 -5.60 0.09 -20.88
C GLY A 477 -5.85 -0.41 -19.47
N ARG A 478 -6.27 0.45 -18.52
CA ARG A 478 -6.59 0.03 -17.14
C ARG A 478 -7.59 -1.13 -17.07
N PRO A 479 -8.71 -1.13 -17.82
CA PRO A 479 -9.64 -2.24 -17.81
C PRO A 479 -9.00 -3.56 -18.24
N ALA A 480 -8.20 -3.55 -19.31
CA ALA A 480 -7.47 -4.73 -19.80
C ALA A 480 -6.43 -5.22 -18.76
N PHE A 481 -5.65 -4.30 -18.19
CA PHE A 481 -4.68 -4.60 -17.15
C PHE A 481 -5.31 -5.28 -15.93
N SER A 482 -6.46 -4.75 -15.48
CA SER A 482 -7.17 -5.29 -14.31
C SER A 482 -7.75 -6.69 -14.55
N GLN A 483 -8.01 -7.07 -15.82
CA GLN A 483 -8.44 -8.41 -16.20
C GLN A 483 -7.26 -9.37 -16.45
N GLY A 484 -6.00 -8.91 -16.35
CA GLY A 484 -4.81 -9.70 -16.71
C GLY A 484 -4.51 -9.75 -18.21
N ASN A 485 -5.26 -9.02 -19.04
CA ASN A 485 -4.99 -8.92 -20.47
C ASN A 485 -3.85 -7.91 -20.71
N LEU A 486 -2.63 -8.30 -20.25
CA LEU A 486 -1.45 -7.44 -20.32
C LEU A 486 -1.02 -7.17 -21.77
N ALA A 487 -1.26 -8.09 -22.69
CA ALA A 487 -0.96 -7.89 -24.11
C ALA A 487 -1.74 -6.70 -24.69
N GLU A 488 -3.05 -6.61 -24.41
CA GLU A 488 -3.88 -5.49 -24.86
C GLU A 488 -3.51 -4.20 -24.12
N ALA A 489 -3.24 -4.26 -22.81
CA ALA A 489 -2.78 -3.10 -22.05
C ALA A 489 -1.45 -2.55 -22.61
N THR A 490 -0.51 -3.44 -22.98
CA THR A 490 0.78 -3.09 -23.64
C THR A 490 0.55 -2.41 -24.99
N ARG A 491 -0.33 -2.98 -25.83
CA ARG A 491 -0.65 -2.42 -27.16
C ARG A 491 -1.25 -1.01 -27.05
N LEU A 492 -2.19 -0.83 -26.14
CA LEU A 492 -2.84 0.46 -25.89
C LEU A 492 -1.85 1.48 -25.29
N GLY A 493 -1.07 1.06 -24.31
CA GLY A 493 -0.06 1.90 -23.67
C GLY A 493 1.01 2.39 -24.64
N ARG A 494 1.56 1.47 -25.46
CA ARG A 494 2.54 1.84 -26.50
C ARG A 494 1.99 2.88 -27.45
N HIS A 495 0.78 2.67 -27.97
CA HIS A 495 0.12 3.66 -28.85
C HIS A 495 0.01 5.04 -28.20
N ASN A 496 -0.48 5.09 -26.96
CA ASN A 496 -0.70 6.35 -26.25
C ASN A 496 0.62 7.05 -25.88
N LEU A 497 1.66 6.29 -25.48
CA LEU A 497 2.98 6.85 -25.20
C LEU A 497 3.62 7.42 -26.47
N THR A 498 3.57 6.71 -27.60
CA THR A 498 4.07 7.21 -28.88
C THR A 498 3.34 8.51 -29.28
N LEU A 499 2.01 8.53 -29.14
CA LEU A 499 1.23 9.73 -29.43
C LEU A 499 1.66 10.92 -28.55
N LEU A 500 1.78 10.73 -27.24
CA LEU A 500 2.11 11.79 -26.29
C LEU A 500 3.59 12.21 -26.32
N SER A 501 4.49 11.33 -26.72
CA SER A 501 5.91 11.67 -26.94
C SER A 501 6.13 12.60 -28.12
N GLN A 502 5.19 12.62 -29.07
CA GLN A 502 5.20 13.51 -30.24
C GLN A 502 4.48 14.85 -29.99
N THR A 503 3.79 15.00 -28.85
CA THR A 503 3.15 16.27 -28.48
C THR A 503 4.16 17.22 -27.84
N GLU A 504 3.84 18.51 -27.84
CA GLU A 504 4.62 19.52 -27.14
C GLU A 504 4.78 19.20 -25.64
N GLU A 505 5.79 19.78 -24.99
CA GLU A 505 6.12 19.58 -23.57
C GLU A 505 5.12 20.34 -22.66
N ALA A 506 3.82 20.04 -22.78
CA ALA A 506 2.75 20.59 -21.95
C ALA A 506 2.34 19.60 -20.85
N PRO A 507 1.83 20.06 -19.69
CA PRO A 507 1.26 19.18 -18.67
C PRO A 507 0.10 18.34 -19.23
N ILE A 508 0.03 17.06 -18.81
CA ILE A 508 -1.03 16.13 -19.19
C ILE A 508 -1.94 15.93 -17.99
N LEU A 509 -3.17 16.40 -18.09
CA LEU A 509 -4.14 16.43 -17.00
C LEU A 509 -5.11 15.26 -17.07
N PHE A 510 -5.29 14.58 -15.95
CA PHE A 510 -6.17 13.42 -15.83
C PHE A 510 -7.38 13.73 -14.95
N LEU A 511 -8.58 13.41 -15.45
CA LEU A 511 -9.82 13.47 -14.69
C LEU A 511 -10.08 12.17 -13.92
N GLU A 512 -9.67 11.02 -14.47
CA GLU A 512 -9.86 9.71 -13.88
C GLU A 512 -8.54 9.21 -13.23
N PRO A 513 -8.50 9.08 -11.89
CA PRO A 513 -7.26 8.66 -11.19
C PRO A 513 -6.75 7.27 -11.59
N SER A 514 -7.61 6.38 -12.06
CA SER A 514 -7.17 5.07 -12.54
C SER A 514 -6.44 5.15 -13.89
N CYS A 515 -6.77 6.12 -14.74
CA CYS A 515 -5.98 6.41 -15.94
C CYS A 515 -4.63 7.03 -15.57
N TYR A 516 -4.61 8.00 -14.66
CA TYR A 516 -3.37 8.59 -14.13
C TYR A 516 -2.41 7.51 -13.62
N SER A 517 -2.91 6.56 -12.81
CA SER A 517 -2.14 5.43 -12.30
C SER A 517 -1.51 4.57 -13.41
N MET A 518 -2.19 4.38 -14.54
CA MET A 518 -1.60 3.65 -15.68
C MET A 518 -0.36 4.35 -16.23
N PHE A 519 -0.43 5.67 -16.41
CA PHE A 519 0.65 6.43 -17.03
C PHE A 519 1.87 6.64 -16.11
N VAL A 520 1.64 6.86 -14.81
CA VAL A 520 2.73 7.16 -13.88
C VAL A 520 3.40 5.93 -13.28
N GLU A 521 2.72 4.77 -13.30
CA GLU A 521 3.22 3.57 -12.65
C GLU A 521 3.14 2.33 -13.55
N ASP A 522 1.93 1.94 -14.02
CA ASP A 522 1.73 0.62 -14.61
C ASP A 522 2.36 0.45 -16.00
N TYR A 523 2.54 1.53 -16.76
CA TYR A 523 3.26 1.46 -18.05
C TYR A 523 4.75 1.16 -17.86
N ARG A 524 5.36 1.58 -16.74
CA ARG A 524 6.72 1.20 -16.37
C ARG A 524 6.78 -0.30 -16.09
N GLU A 525 5.77 -0.82 -15.40
CA GLU A 525 5.66 -2.25 -15.13
C GLU A 525 5.50 -3.08 -16.42
N LEU A 526 4.84 -2.55 -17.43
CA LEU A 526 4.72 -3.15 -18.78
C LEU A 526 5.98 -2.99 -19.64
N LYS A 527 7.07 -2.43 -19.11
CA LYS A 527 8.36 -2.22 -19.80
C LYS A 527 8.21 -1.39 -21.10
N LEU A 528 7.30 -0.40 -21.08
CA LEU A 528 7.05 0.43 -22.27
C LEU A 528 8.11 1.54 -22.40
N PRO A 529 8.53 1.86 -23.65
CA PRO A 529 9.45 2.97 -23.91
C PRO A 529 8.78 4.31 -23.55
N ASP A 530 9.60 5.36 -23.36
CA ASP A 530 9.16 6.75 -23.09
C ASP A 530 8.30 6.95 -21.85
N THR A 531 8.07 5.91 -21.04
CA THR A 531 7.17 5.99 -19.88
C THR A 531 7.57 7.10 -18.93
N ASP A 532 8.86 7.20 -18.56
CA ASP A 532 9.33 8.20 -17.59
C ASP A 532 9.24 9.64 -18.13
N ARG A 533 9.44 9.83 -19.43
CA ARG A 533 9.29 11.13 -20.09
C ARG A 533 7.85 11.61 -20.03
N VAL A 534 6.90 10.76 -20.41
CA VAL A 534 5.48 11.09 -20.37
C VAL A 534 4.97 11.20 -18.93
N ALA A 535 5.36 10.28 -18.04
CA ALA A 535 4.92 10.26 -16.65
C ALA A 535 5.25 11.56 -15.89
N ARG A 536 6.42 12.17 -16.14
CA ARG A 536 6.79 13.46 -15.53
C ARG A 536 5.86 14.62 -15.88
N ARG A 537 5.15 14.53 -16.99
CA ARG A 537 4.17 15.54 -17.44
C ARG A 537 2.75 15.27 -16.90
N CYS A 538 2.51 14.07 -16.39
CA CYS A 538 1.18 13.65 -15.93
C CYS A 538 0.88 14.21 -14.54
N ILE A 539 -0.32 14.78 -14.37
CA ILE A 539 -0.82 15.28 -13.09
C ILE A 539 -2.35 15.13 -13.05
N LEU A 540 -2.92 14.97 -11.87
CA LEU A 540 -4.37 14.99 -11.70
C LEU A 540 -4.90 16.42 -11.88
N PHE A 541 -6.07 16.55 -12.50
CA PHE A 541 -6.70 17.85 -12.76
C PHE A 541 -6.82 18.71 -11.48
N GLU A 542 -7.34 18.13 -10.42
CA GLU A 542 -7.52 18.83 -9.15
C GLU A 542 -6.21 19.21 -8.48
N GLU A 543 -5.17 18.40 -8.60
CA GLU A 543 -3.83 18.71 -8.10
C GLU A 543 -3.19 19.86 -8.88
N PHE A 544 -3.36 19.86 -10.20
CA PHE A 544 -2.90 20.95 -11.07
C PHE A 544 -3.55 22.29 -10.70
N ILE A 545 -4.86 22.32 -10.53
CA ILE A 545 -5.59 23.54 -10.13
C ILE A 545 -5.22 23.98 -8.71
N ALA A 546 -5.07 23.03 -7.77
CA ALA A 546 -4.63 23.34 -6.41
C ALA A 546 -3.25 24.01 -6.40
N ASN A 547 -2.30 23.48 -7.19
CA ASN A 547 -0.95 24.05 -7.32
C ASN A 547 -0.98 25.43 -7.99
N LEU A 548 -1.81 25.60 -9.04
CA LEU A 548 -2.01 26.90 -9.68
C LEU A 548 -2.49 27.96 -8.68
N LEU A 549 -3.53 27.66 -7.90
CA LEU A 549 -4.12 28.58 -6.93
C LEU A 549 -3.22 28.82 -5.71
N LYS A 550 -2.30 27.92 -5.40
CA LYS A 550 -1.26 28.13 -4.39
C LYS A 550 -0.25 29.21 -4.84
N GLY A 551 0.17 29.16 -6.13
CA GLY A 551 1.11 30.12 -6.71
C GLY A 551 0.44 31.40 -7.24
N SER A 552 -0.84 31.33 -7.62
CA SER A 552 -1.63 32.45 -8.17
C SER A 552 -3.04 32.42 -7.60
N PRO A 553 -3.27 32.93 -6.37
CA PRO A 553 -4.55 32.82 -5.67
C PRO A 553 -5.76 33.42 -6.41
N ASN A 554 -5.51 34.40 -7.28
CA ASN A 554 -6.53 35.12 -8.04
C ASN A 554 -6.72 34.58 -9.49
N ALA A 555 -6.10 33.43 -9.82
CA ALA A 555 -6.22 32.86 -11.17
C ALA A 555 -7.65 32.42 -11.52
N LEU A 556 -8.45 32.10 -10.52
CA LEU A 556 -9.87 31.81 -10.63
C LEU A 556 -10.65 32.63 -9.60
N LYS A 557 -11.86 33.08 -9.99
CA LYS A 557 -12.80 33.75 -9.09
C LYS A 557 -14.00 32.87 -8.86
N PHE A 558 -14.40 32.75 -7.60
CA PHE A 558 -15.48 31.85 -7.20
C PHE A 558 -16.63 32.63 -6.50
N ASN A 559 -17.85 32.19 -6.76
CA ASN A 559 -19.04 32.74 -6.13
C ASN A 559 -19.11 32.34 -4.65
N ARG A 560 -19.85 33.15 -3.87
CA ARG A 560 -20.17 32.85 -2.46
C ARG A 560 -21.41 31.97 -2.38
N LYS A 561 -21.33 30.87 -1.65
CA LYS A 561 -22.47 29.99 -1.42
C LYS A 561 -22.27 29.19 -0.14
N VAL A 562 -23.22 29.31 0.79
CA VAL A 562 -23.21 28.47 2.00
C VAL A 562 -23.53 27.03 1.60
N GLN A 563 -22.56 26.15 1.70
CA GLN A 563 -22.70 24.76 1.27
C GLN A 563 -21.72 23.85 2.00
N ARG A 564 -22.18 22.64 2.35
CA ARG A 564 -21.33 21.59 2.87
C ARG A 564 -20.85 20.66 1.75
N ILE A 565 -19.57 20.40 1.75
CA ILE A 565 -18.90 19.53 0.78
C ILE A 565 -18.15 18.45 1.53
N ILE A 566 -18.36 17.19 1.16
CA ILE A 566 -17.55 16.08 1.62
C ILE A 566 -16.84 15.45 0.42
N ILE A 567 -15.59 15.06 0.61
CA ILE A 567 -14.74 14.56 -0.47
C ILE A 567 -14.34 13.12 -0.17
N HIS A 568 -14.64 12.22 -1.10
CA HIS A 568 -14.10 10.86 -1.11
C HIS A 568 -12.98 10.77 -2.17
N ALA A 569 -11.74 10.70 -1.71
CA ALA A 569 -10.60 10.55 -2.61
C ALA A 569 -10.51 9.12 -3.16
N HIS A 570 -10.27 9.00 -4.47
CA HIS A 570 -10.12 7.71 -5.16
C HIS A 570 -8.91 6.93 -4.64
N CYS A 571 -9.01 5.60 -4.54
CA CYS A 571 -7.96 4.75 -3.99
C CYS A 571 -6.62 4.88 -4.74
N HIS A 572 -6.61 4.99 -6.07
CA HIS A 572 -5.38 5.21 -6.85
C HIS A 572 -4.78 6.61 -6.61
N ALA A 573 -5.60 7.64 -6.44
CA ALA A 573 -5.10 8.96 -6.04
C ALA A 573 -4.43 8.90 -4.66
N LYS A 574 -5.06 8.22 -3.69
CA LYS A 574 -4.48 8.02 -2.35
C LYS A 574 -3.15 7.27 -2.38
N SER A 575 -3.00 6.28 -3.29
CA SER A 575 -1.77 5.50 -3.40
C SER A 575 -0.62 6.24 -4.08
N LEU A 576 -0.90 7.24 -4.92
CA LEU A 576 0.10 7.92 -5.76
C LEU A 576 0.35 9.37 -5.36
N SER A 577 -0.61 10.03 -4.69
CA SER A 577 -0.51 11.44 -4.30
C SER A 577 -1.12 11.70 -2.93
N ASN A 578 -0.88 12.89 -2.35
CA ASN A 578 -1.56 13.29 -1.12
C ASN A 578 -2.91 13.92 -1.42
N PRO A 579 -4.04 13.27 -1.10
CA PRO A 579 -5.35 13.80 -1.42
C PRO A 579 -5.73 15.07 -0.64
N GLY A 580 -4.90 15.53 0.29
CA GLY A 580 -5.10 16.79 1.02
C GLY A 580 -5.28 18.00 0.09
N TYR A 581 -4.65 17.98 -1.10
CA TYR A 581 -4.86 19.04 -2.09
C TYR A 581 -6.33 19.19 -2.52
N MET A 582 -7.14 18.13 -2.48
CA MET A 582 -8.56 18.20 -2.82
C MET A 582 -9.34 19.03 -1.81
N ARG A 583 -9.04 18.84 -0.49
CA ARG A 583 -9.62 19.64 0.59
C ARG A 583 -9.17 21.09 0.48
N ASP A 584 -7.87 21.31 0.27
CA ASP A 584 -7.29 22.65 0.18
C ASP A 584 -7.83 23.41 -1.04
N LEU A 585 -8.08 22.73 -2.16
CA LEU A 585 -8.69 23.29 -3.36
C LEU A 585 -10.16 23.66 -3.11
N ALA A 586 -10.96 22.73 -2.61
CA ALA A 586 -12.38 22.99 -2.31
C ALA A 586 -12.55 24.05 -1.21
N GLY A 587 -11.62 24.12 -0.26
CA GLY A 587 -11.58 25.17 0.78
C GLY A 587 -11.31 26.59 0.25
N ARG A 588 -10.88 26.73 -1.03
CA ARG A 588 -10.82 28.06 -1.70
C ARG A 588 -12.18 28.62 -2.10
N LEU A 589 -13.22 27.78 -2.11
CA LEU A 589 -14.56 28.19 -2.45
C LEU A 589 -15.19 28.96 -1.27
N PRO A 590 -15.57 30.24 -1.41
CA PRO A 590 -16.03 31.06 -0.29
C PRO A 590 -17.32 30.52 0.37
N GLU A 591 -17.39 30.58 1.69
CA GLU A 591 -18.53 30.17 2.53
C GLU A 591 -18.91 28.68 2.43
N ARG A 592 -17.98 27.82 1.95
CA ARG A 592 -18.19 26.38 1.92
C ARG A 592 -17.41 25.70 3.06
N THR A 593 -18.08 24.75 3.73
CA THR A 593 -17.41 23.87 4.68
C THR A 593 -16.99 22.59 3.99
N VAL A 594 -15.72 22.20 4.14
CA VAL A 594 -15.14 21.09 3.39
C VAL A 594 -14.56 20.04 4.34
N GLU A 595 -14.92 18.79 4.12
CA GLU A 595 -14.39 17.64 4.85
C GLU A 595 -13.82 16.61 3.85
N LEU A 596 -12.56 16.22 4.01
CA LEU A 596 -11.97 15.08 3.33
C LEU A 596 -12.21 13.84 4.17
N LEU A 597 -13.04 12.92 3.65
CA LEU A 597 -13.39 11.70 4.37
C LEU A 597 -12.20 10.74 4.48
N ASP A 598 -11.93 10.32 5.70
CA ASP A 598 -11.02 9.19 5.95
C ASP A 598 -11.79 7.88 5.75
N THR A 599 -11.70 7.33 4.55
CA THR A 599 -12.41 6.11 4.11
C THR A 599 -11.51 5.27 3.20
N GLY A 600 -11.75 3.97 3.15
CA GLY A 600 -11.07 3.03 2.27
C GLY A 600 -11.50 3.12 0.80
N CYS A 601 -11.53 1.99 0.12
CA CYS A 601 -12.05 1.86 -1.25
C CYS A 601 -13.59 1.96 -1.25
N CYS A 602 -14.17 2.51 -2.31
CA CYS A 602 -15.63 2.55 -2.48
C CYS A 602 -16.27 1.18 -2.78
N GLY A 603 -15.49 0.13 -2.99
CA GLY A 603 -15.99 -1.23 -3.26
C GLY A 603 -16.36 -1.51 -4.72
N MET A 604 -16.53 -0.52 -5.60
CA MET A 604 -16.89 -0.74 -7.00
C MET A 604 -15.73 -1.32 -7.82
N ALA A 605 -14.53 -0.73 -7.70
CA ALA A 605 -13.29 -1.16 -8.38
C ALA A 605 -13.49 -1.57 -9.86
N GLY A 606 -13.95 -0.64 -10.69
CA GLY A 606 -14.27 -0.89 -12.09
C GLY A 606 -15.41 -1.88 -12.26
N ALA A 607 -15.15 -3.02 -12.90
CA ALA A 607 -16.16 -4.05 -13.13
C ALA A 607 -16.41 -4.95 -11.91
N PHE A 608 -15.59 -4.90 -10.86
CA PHE A 608 -15.69 -5.81 -9.71
C PHE A 608 -17.09 -5.76 -9.08
N GLY A 609 -17.56 -4.59 -8.68
CA GLY A 609 -18.87 -4.42 -8.08
C GLY A 609 -20.06 -4.61 -9.05
N MET A 610 -19.79 -4.76 -10.35
CA MET A 610 -20.81 -5.09 -11.36
C MET A 610 -21.05 -6.59 -11.49
N LEU A 611 -20.15 -7.42 -10.94
CA LEU A 611 -20.28 -8.88 -11.02
C LEU A 611 -21.21 -9.40 -9.94
N GLU A 612 -22.12 -10.29 -10.30
CA GLU A 612 -23.07 -10.93 -9.38
C GLU A 612 -22.34 -11.63 -8.22
N SER A 613 -21.30 -12.40 -8.53
CA SER A 613 -20.48 -13.10 -7.53
C SER A 613 -19.66 -12.20 -6.60
N LYS A 614 -19.60 -10.89 -6.84
CA LYS A 614 -18.84 -9.88 -6.07
C LYS A 614 -19.72 -8.76 -5.52
N TYR A 615 -21.00 -8.78 -5.83
CA TYR A 615 -21.92 -7.71 -5.49
C TYR A 615 -21.98 -7.49 -3.97
N GLU A 616 -22.25 -8.55 -3.21
CA GLU A 616 -22.34 -8.49 -1.75
C GLU A 616 -21.03 -7.99 -1.11
N LEU A 617 -19.89 -8.52 -1.54
CA LEU A 617 -18.60 -8.05 -1.04
C LEU A 617 -18.36 -6.59 -1.41
N SER A 618 -18.81 -6.14 -2.58
CA SER A 618 -18.77 -4.74 -2.98
C SER A 618 -19.59 -3.83 -2.06
N LEU A 619 -20.77 -4.29 -1.61
CA LEU A 619 -21.60 -3.58 -0.65
C LEU A 619 -20.94 -3.50 0.72
N GLN A 620 -20.42 -4.61 1.24
CA GLN A 620 -19.71 -4.64 2.52
C GLN A 620 -18.49 -3.70 2.54
N VAL A 621 -17.70 -3.70 1.46
CA VAL A 621 -16.56 -2.77 1.34
C VAL A 621 -17.01 -1.30 1.28
N ALA A 622 -18.17 -1.04 0.69
CA ALA A 622 -18.70 0.33 0.57
C ALA A 622 -19.31 0.87 1.87
N GLU A 623 -19.73 -0.02 2.76
CA GLU A 623 -20.52 0.33 3.93
C GLU A 623 -19.93 1.50 4.75
N PRO A 624 -18.63 1.53 5.13
CA PRO A 624 -18.07 2.62 5.93
C PRO A 624 -18.13 3.98 5.22
N LEU A 625 -17.99 4.00 3.89
CA LEU A 625 -18.13 5.21 3.09
C LEU A 625 -19.60 5.67 3.05
N ILE A 626 -20.51 4.74 2.78
CA ILE A 626 -21.94 5.04 2.63
C ILE A 626 -22.55 5.49 3.95
N ALA A 627 -22.15 4.88 5.07
CA ALA A 627 -22.58 5.30 6.40
C ALA A 627 -22.16 6.76 6.69
N LYS A 628 -20.91 7.12 6.42
CA LYS A 628 -20.42 8.50 6.57
C LYS A 628 -21.16 9.50 5.69
N ILE A 629 -21.53 9.11 4.45
CA ILE A 629 -22.29 9.98 3.54
C ILE A 629 -23.73 10.14 4.03
N LYS A 630 -24.39 9.07 4.45
CA LYS A 630 -25.78 9.10 4.94
C LYS A 630 -25.93 9.88 6.26
N ALA A 631 -24.88 9.95 7.06
CA ALA A 631 -24.86 10.75 8.29
C ALA A 631 -24.75 12.26 8.05
N GLN A 632 -24.54 12.71 6.79
CA GLN A 632 -24.43 14.14 6.48
C GLN A 632 -25.80 14.82 6.37
N PRO A 633 -25.87 16.12 6.69
CA PRO A 633 -27.09 16.92 6.49
C PRO A 633 -27.59 16.85 5.03
N TYR A 634 -28.90 16.98 4.88
CA TYR A 634 -29.53 17.08 3.55
C TYR A 634 -28.93 18.25 2.74
N GLY A 635 -28.70 18.05 1.46
CA GLY A 635 -28.09 19.06 0.57
C GLY A 635 -26.56 19.08 0.58
N THR A 636 -25.90 18.22 1.37
CA THR A 636 -24.44 18.04 1.29
C THR A 636 -24.03 17.50 -0.08
N ILE A 637 -23.05 18.16 -0.73
CA ILE A 637 -22.46 17.66 -1.98
C ILE A 637 -21.38 16.63 -1.66
N VAL A 638 -21.43 15.51 -2.36
CA VAL A 638 -20.38 14.48 -2.32
C VAL A 638 -19.49 14.67 -3.54
N VAL A 639 -18.20 14.92 -3.32
CA VAL A 639 -17.22 15.03 -4.40
C VAL A 639 -16.40 13.74 -4.49
N ALA A 640 -16.35 13.17 -5.69
CA ALA A 640 -15.54 11.99 -5.97
C ALA A 640 -15.04 12.01 -7.43
N SER A 641 -13.72 12.11 -7.63
CA SER A 641 -13.14 12.22 -8.98
C SER A 641 -13.14 10.90 -9.74
N GLY A 642 -13.15 9.74 -9.07
CA GLY A 642 -13.22 8.44 -9.75
C GLY A 642 -14.63 8.07 -10.20
N THR A 643 -14.79 7.63 -11.43
CA THR A 643 -16.07 7.15 -12.00
C THR A 643 -16.68 6.03 -11.17
N SER A 644 -15.87 5.03 -10.78
CA SER A 644 -16.32 3.93 -9.91
C SER A 644 -16.90 4.43 -8.59
N CYS A 645 -16.28 5.45 -7.99
CA CYS A 645 -16.74 6.03 -6.72
C CYS A 645 -18.08 6.75 -6.89
N ARG A 646 -18.23 7.56 -7.95
CA ARG A 646 -19.49 8.25 -8.23
C ARG A 646 -20.64 7.27 -8.46
N HIS A 647 -20.41 6.23 -9.26
CA HIS A 647 -21.41 5.19 -9.51
C HIS A 647 -21.82 4.47 -8.21
N GLN A 648 -20.87 4.12 -7.35
CA GLN A 648 -21.16 3.45 -6.09
C GLN A 648 -22.01 4.33 -5.16
N VAL A 649 -21.63 5.60 -5.00
CA VAL A 649 -22.35 6.54 -4.14
C VAL A 649 -23.74 6.84 -4.67
N ARG A 650 -23.89 7.12 -5.97
CA ARG A 650 -25.20 7.34 -6.62
C ARG A 650 -26.14 6.15 -6.44
N HIS A 651 -25.62 4.94 -6.52
CA HIS A 651 -26.42 3.73 -6.37
C HIS A 651 -26.84 3.48 -4.90
N LEU A 652 -25.98 3.70 -3.93
CA LEU A 652 -26.19 3.27 -2.54
C LEU A 652 -26.66 4.37 -1.59
N ALA A 653 -26.29 5.62 -1.87
CA ALA A 653 -26.63 6.75 -1.00
C ALA A 653 -27.67 7.70 -1.62
N LEU A 654 -27.96 7.58 -2.93
CA LEU A 654 -28.87 8.45 -3.68
C LEU A 654 -28.52 9.95 -3.57
N ASN A 655 -27.28 10.27 -3.21
CA ASN A 655 -26.82 11.64 -3.07
C ASN A 655 -26.33 12.22 -4.40
N ARG A 656 -26.48 13.53 -4.56
CA ARG A 656 -25.80 14.24 -5.64
C ARG A 656 -24.30 14.07 -5.48
N THR A 657 -23.67 13.43 -6.46
CA THR A 657 -22.23 13.14 -6.47
C THR A 657 -21.61 13.77 -7.70
N GLU A 658 -20.62 14.62 -7.49
CA GLU A 658 -19.98 15.43 -8.53
C GLU A 658 -18.50 15.09 -8.66
N HIS A 659 -17.94 15.35 -9.83
CA HIS A 659 -16.50 15.45 -10.00
C HIS A 659 -15.99 16.80 -9.49
N MET A 660 -14.72 16.87 -9.03
CA MET A 660 -14.13 18.16 -8.61
C MET A 660 -14.21 19.23 -9.71
N ALA A 661 -14.08 18.86 -10.98
CA ALA A 661 -14.20 19.78 -12.09
C ALA A 661 -15.62 20.41 -12.19
N GLU A 662 -16.68 19.62 -11.93
CA GLU A 662 -18.06 20.11 -11.92
C GLU A 662 -18.28 21.08 -10.76
N LEU A 663 -17.82 20.72 -9.56
CA LEU A 663 -17.88 21.60 -8.39
C LEU A 663 -17.21 22.95 -8.64
N LEU A 664 -16.02 22.96 -9.24
CA LEU A 664 -15.29 24.20 -9.54
C LEU A 664 -15.95 25.00 -10.64
N ALA A 665 -16.43 24.35 -11.71
CA ALA A 665 -17.11 25.01 -12.81
C ALA A 665 -18.42 25.69 -12.37
N ASP A 666 -19.21 25.01 -11.53
CA ASP A 666 -20.45 25.55 -10.94
C ASP A 666 -20.18 26.73 -9.98
N ALA A 667 -18.95 26.83 -9.47
CA ALA A 667 -18.55 27.89 -8.57
C ALA A 667 -17.89 29.08 -9.26
N LEU A 668 -17.54 29.01 -10.55
CA LEU A 668 -16.95 30.14 -11.29
C LEU A 668 -17.91 31.35 -11.34
N VAL A 669 -17.32 32.57 -11.35
CA VAL A 669 -18.04 33.85 -11.52
C VAL A 669 -17.92 34.32 -12.97
#